data_106d51f6cc9746f69cdeafdccc2cf76e
#
_entry.id   106d51f6cc9746f69cdeafdccc2cf76e
#
_cell.length_a   1.000
_cell.length_b   1.000
_cell.length_c   1.000
_cell.angle_alpha   90.00
_cell.angle_beta   90.00
_cell.angle_gamma   90.00
#
_symmetry.space_group_name_H-M   'P 1'
#
loop_
_entity.id
_entity.type
_entity.pdbx_description
1 polymer ?
#
loop_
_entity_poly.entity_id
_entity_poly.type
_entity_poly.pdbx_seq_one_letter_code
_entity_poly.pdbx_strand_id
1 'polypeptide(L)'
;MFVFKAAVVGAGTMGGEIAQAIAVADIDVVLKDIDQKFVDHGLDKAREVTKGQLDKLVAKEKLTQEQADARLEEVMGRIEGTTDYSSFGDVDFVIEAAPERMEIKQAVFAELDAVTPGHAVISSNTSSLSITEMGEATLRPDKVVGFHFFYPASIMPLLEIVRGDDTSDETIATAFNFAQAIKKQPIVCDEVPGFVVNRILNSSVAEVWREQHEKGLSIKKIDEGIAAANAAPMGPFILTDFLGLDTVLHVAEHLRESYGDRFYVHPGMQKLVEEGKLGVKTGGEGAYKDGEPNLEGDADPDVDEIVEMFSLKALVEACLILEEGVCTVREIDLGMMAGAGLDPRRGLLPPFTKADATGLDVILERLEDLADRHPDRFEVPVTLRRLVAQGRLGAKTGQGFYAYPQPDEGEQTDTIKLETRDGGVAIAWLANLPMNSISPQVIVDLRTVWEKLKADDSIHAMVVASAAPLGMVFSAGADIKACTKRDEAGGRELIENGHALLREFGTEGIATIAAVNSLAFGGGCELAMACDMRIAAESAVFGQPEVKLGIIPGFGGTQRLPRLVGPQKALEMNMVGDPVTAGEAYEIGLVNYLVPDHELFDTALSFARKLAGQAPIAIEQIKKVSHKGDIDEGIEAEKAGFAAAFFSEDAKEGIGAFLGKRTPKWQGK
;
A
#
# COMPACT_ATOMS: atom_id res chain seq x y z
N MET A 1 -11.67 15.49 1.20
CA MET A 1 -12.31 16.31 2.27
C MET A 1 -11.56 16.10 3.57
N PHE A 2 -11.56 17.11 4.50
CA PHE A 2 -10.96 16.97 5.84
C PHE A 2 -12.00 16.44 6.82
N VAL A 3 -11.56 15.58 7.76
CA VAL A 3 -12.39 15.08 8.84
C VAL A 3 -11.97 15.76 10.13
N PHE A 4 -12.78 16.68 10.63
CA PHE A 4 -12.56 17.39 11.90
C PHE A 4 -13.33 16.74 13.04
N LYS A 5 -14.49 16.15 12.75
CA LYS A 5 -15.33 15.44 13.69
C LYS A 5 -15.86 14.16 13.06
N ALA A 6 -15.68 13.05 13.77
CA ALA A 6 -16.19 11.75 13.35
C ALA A 6 -17.29 11.25 14.28
N ALA A 7 -18.02 10.22 13.86
CA ALA A 7 -18.94 9.49 14.72
C ALA A 7 -18.77 7.99 14.56
N VAL A 8 -19.02 7.25 15.62
CA VAL A 8 -19.05 5.79 15.65
C VAL A 8 -20.40 5.34 16.16
N VAL A 9 -21.12 4.52 15.37
CA VAL A 9 -22.43 3.97 15.72
C VAL A 9 -22.30 2.49 16.04
N GLY A 10 -22.59 2.13 17.26
CA GLY A 10 -22.30 0.84 17.87
C GLY A 10 -21.15 0.95 18.87
N ALA A 11 -21.44 0.96 20.17
CA ALA A 11 -20.46 1.13 21.25
C ALA A 11 -20.00 -0.20 21.86
N GLY A 12 -20.00 -1.27 21.07
CA GLY A 12 -19.41 -2.54 21.44
C GLY A 12 -17.88 -2.48 21.50
N THR A 13 -17.21 -3.64 21.63
CA THR A 13 -15.74 -3.73 21.72
C THR A 13 -15.04 -3.04 20.55
N MET A 14 -15.50 -3.27 19.30
CA MET A 14 -14.93 -2.59 18.12
C MET A 14 -15.18 -1.09 18.15
N GLY A 15 -16.42 -0.64 18.39
CA GLY A 15 -16.76 0.78 18.37
C GLY A 15 -16.01 1.60 19.42
N GLY A 16 -15.85 1.07 20.63
CA GLY A 16 -15.05 1.71 21.69
C GLY A 16 -13.57 1.86 21.30
N GLU A 17 -12.97 0.84 20.69
CA GLU A 17 -11.57 0.89 20.21
C GLU A 17 -11.40 1.78 18.98
N ILE A 18 -12.38 1.82 18.07
CA ILE A 18 -12.38 2.74 16.91
C ILE A 18 -12.45 4.20 17.40
N ALA A 19 -13.39 4.51 18.30
CA ALA A 19 -13.51 5.85 18.89
C ALA A 19 -12.20 6.27 19.59
N GLN A 20 -11.57 5.35 20.31
CA GLN A 20 -10.25 5.57 20.93
C GLN A 20 -9.17 5.89 19.88
N ALA A 21 -9.09 5.12 18.79
CA ALA A 21 -8.08 5.34 17.74
C ALA A 21 -8.25 6.73 17.09
N ILE A 22 -9.48 7.19 16.90
CA ILE A 22 -9.82 8.53 16.37
C ILE A 22 -9.40 9.62 17.37
N ALA A 23 -9.79 9.48 18.64
CA ALA A 23 -9.50 10.48 19.68
C ALA A 23 -7.99 10.62 19.97
N VAL A 24 -7.22 9.53 19.90
CA VAL A 24 -5.74 9.58 20.04
C VAL A 24 -5.07 10.34 18.90
N ALA A 25 -5.72 10.43 17.74
CA ALA A 25 -5.28 11.25 16.61
C ALA A 25 -5.72 12.73 16.69
N ASP A 26 -6.22 13.16 17.85
CA ASP A 26 -6.67 14.53 18.14
C ASP A 26 -7.92 14.96 17.36
N ILE A 27 -8.76 14.02 16.94
CA ILE A 27 -10.04 14.24 16.25
C ILE A 27 -11.19 13.99 17.23
N ASP A 28 -12.15 14.92 17.26
CA ASP A 28 -13.35 14.78 18.11
C ASP A 28 -14.27 13.68 17.56
N VAL A 29 -14.84 12.84 18.44
CA VAL A 29 -15.66 11.70 18.03
C VAL A 29 -16.90 11.53 18.91
N VAL A 30 -18.03 11.29 18.26
CA VAL A 30 -19.29 10.92 18.92
C VAL A 30 -19.42 9.40 18.91
N LEU A 31 -19.55 8.78 20.10
CA LEU A 31 -19.78 7.35 20.26
C LEU A 31 -21.26 7.12 20.63
N LYS A 32 -22.02 6.52 19.71
CA LYS A 32 -23.48 6.33 19.86
C LYS A 32 -23.85 4.86 19.95
N ASP A 33 -24.76 4.53 20.87
CA ASP A 33 -25.46 3.25 20.87
C ASP A 33 -26.94 3.46 21.26
N ILE A 34 -27.75 2.39 21.19
CA ILE A 34 -29.19 2.43 21.49
C ILE A 34 -29.49 2.49 22.99
N ASP A 35 -28.56 2.11 23.85
CA ASP A 35 -28.71 2.03 25.31
C ASP A 35 -27.44 2.56 26.00
N GLN A 36 -27.65 3.36 27.05
CA GLN A 36 -26.56 3.99 27.81
C GLN A 36 -25.53 2.97 28.35
N LYS A 37 -25.96 1.79 28.73
CA LYS A 37 -25.03 0.73 29.21
C LYS A 37 -24.01 0.29 28.15
N PHE A 38 -24.38 0.33 26.86
CA PHE A 38 -23.44 0.02 25.77
C PHE A 38 -22.51 1.20 25.50
N VAL A 39 -23.03 2.43 25.58
CA VAL A 39 -22.20 3.65 25.50
C VAL A 39 -21.16 3.65 26.61
N ASP A 40 -21.59 3.39 27.86
CA ASP A 40 -20.67 3.33 29.00
C ASP A 40 -19.63 2.24 28.82
N HIS A 41 -20.00 1.05 28.32
CA HIS A 41 -19.07 -0.03 28.00
C HIS A 41 -18.03 0.38 26.95
N GLY A 42 -18.46 1.06 25.88
CA GLY A 42 -17.53 1.56 24.83
C GLY A 42 -16.57 2.62 25.36
N LEU A 43 -17.04 3.53 26.21
CA LEU A 43 -16.20 4.54 26.87
C LEU A 43 -15.19 3.90 27.84
N ASP A 44 -15.64 2.92 28.63
CA ASP A 44 -14.75 2.17 29.52
C ASP A 44 -13.67 1.41 28.74
N LYS A 45 -14.04 0.80 27.61
CA LYS A 45 -13.08 0.14 26.70
C LYS A 45 -12.07 1.12 26.12
N ALA A 46 -12.50 2.28 25.64
CA ALA A 46 -11.61 3.32 25.14
C ALA A 46 -10.63 3.81 26.21
N ARG A 47 -11.11 4.00 27.45
CA ARG A 47 -10.28 4.40 28.60
C ARG A 47 -9.27 3.33 28.98
N GLU A 48 -9.68 2.06 29.07
CA GLU A 48 -8.82 0.91 29.37
C GLU A 48 -7.66 0.81 28.38
N VAL A 49 -7.97 0.86 27.08
CA VAL A 49 -6.98 0.76 26.00
C VAL A 49 -6.02 1.93 26.03
N THR A 50 -6.52 3.17 26.14
CA THR A 50 -5.68 4.37 26.21
C THR A 50 -4.73 4.30 27.42
N LYS A 51 -5.26 3.97 28.61
CA LYS A 51 -4.44 3.81 29.81
C LYS A 51 -3.35 2.76 29.62
N GLY A 52 -3.69 1.57 29.09
CA GLY A 52 -2.72 0.50 28.86
C GLY A 52 -1.62 0.88 27.85
N GLN A 53 -1.92 1.73 26.86
CA GLN A 53 -0.92 2.27 25.94
C GLN A 53 -0.01 3.28 26.61
N LEU A 54 -0.56 4.19 27.42
CA LEU A 54 0.20 5.22 28.15
C LEU A 54 1.07 4.60 29.26
N ASP A 55 0.57 3.62 30.01
CA ASP A 55 1.33 2.88 31.02
C ASP A 55 2.60 2.22 30.42
N LYS A 56 2.50 1.68 29.21
CA LYS A 56 3.67 1.15 28.47
C LYS A 56 4.70 2.24 28.12
N LEU A 57 4.26 3.48 27.86
CA LEU A 57 5.17 4.61 27.58
C LEU A 57 5.85 5.10 28.86
N VAL A 58 5.12 5.11 29.98
CA VAL A 58 5.69 5.41 31.32
C VAL A 58 6.72 4.35 31.69
N ALA A 59 6.40 3.06 31.53
CA ALA A 59 7.32 1.96 31.83
C ALA A 59 8.60 1.99 30.96
N LYS A 60 8.54 2.64 29.78
CA LYS A 60 9.70 2.86 28.89
C LYS A 60 10.38 4.22 29.11
N GLU A 61 10.02 4.93 30.17
CA GLU A 61 10.56 6.28 30.52
C GLU A 61 10.39 7.33 29.40
N LYS A 62 9.36 7.14 28.54
CA LYS A 62 9.05 8.11 27.47
C LYS A 62 8.08 9.21 27.91
N LEU A 63 7.29 8.94 28.96
CA LEU A 63 6.38 9.89 29.58
C LEU A 63 6.51 9.79 31.11
N THR A 64 6.25 10.89 31.82
CA THR A 64 6.00 10.86 33.27
C THR A 64 4.56 10.38 33.53
N GLN A 65 4.27 9.90 34.75
CA GLN A 65 2.91 9.54 35.14
C GLN A 65 1.94 10.72 34.99
N GLU A 66 2.34 11.92 35.40
CA GLU A 66 1.54 13.14 35.28
C GLU A 66 1.19 13.46 33.80
N GLN A 67 2.16 13.31 32.91
CA GLN A 67 1.93 13.48 31.46
C GLN A 67 0.98 12.41 30.90
N ALA A 68 1.11 11.18 31.35
CA ALA A 68 0.22 10.10 30.94
C ALA A 68 -1.22 10.33 31.41
N ASP A 69 -1.40 10.73 32.68
CA ASP A 69 -2.71 11.03 33.25
C ASP A 69 -3.37 12.22 32.53
N ALA A 70 -2.62 13.28 32.26
CA ALA A 70 -3.10 14.43 31.49
C ALA A 70 -3.52 14.04 30.07
N ARG A 71 -2.72 13.22 29.37
CA ARG A 71 -3.04 12.74 28.02
C ARG A 71 -4.26 11.81 28.01
N LEU A 72 -4.44 10.99 29.05
CA LEU A 72 -5.64 10.14 29.18
C LEU A 72 -6.91 11.00 29.23
N GLU A 73 -6.94 12.03 30.08
CA GLU A 73 -8.12 12.90 30.20
C GLU A 73 -8.34 13.74 28.94
N GLU A 74 -7.28 14.17 28.23
CA GLU A 74 -7.39 14.84 26.94
C GLU A 74 -8.03 13.94 25.88
N VAL A 75 -7.56 12.69 25.73
CA VAL A 75 -8.12 11.72 24.78
C VAL A 75 -9.58 11.40 25.10
N MET A 76 -9.87 11.14 26.38
CA MET A 76 -11.24 10.83 26.81
C MET A 76 -12.19 12.03 26.66
N GLY A 77 -11.68 13.26 26.83
CA GLY A 77 -12.44 14.49 26.62
C GLY A 77 -12.86 14.74 25.17
N ARG A 78 -12.27 14.04 24.20
CA ARG A 78 -12.66 14.10 22.78
C ARG A 78 -13.75 13.08 22.40
N ILE A 79 -14.12 12.16 23.30
CA ILE A 79 -15.14 11.14 23.03
C ILE A 79 -16.45 11.53 23.72
N GLU A 80 -17.42 11.95 22.94
CA GLU A 80 -18.79 12.24 23.41
C GLU A 80 -19.66 10.98 23.30
N GLY A 81 -20.12 10.45 24.45
CA GLY A 81 -21.07 9.33 24.47
C GLY A 81 -22.52 9.78 24.39
N THR A 82 -23.35 9.16 23.52
CA THR A 82 -24.77 9.51 23.36
C THR A 82 -25.63 8.30 23.00
N THR A 83 -26.95 8.42 23.26
CA THR A 83 -27.95 7.42 22.82
C THR A 83 -28.82 7.92 21.66
N ASP A 84 -28.64 9.15 21.22
CA ASP A 84 -29.41 9.76 20.12
C ASP A 84 -28.48 10.39 19.07
N TYR A 85 -29.07 11.00 18.05
CA TYR A 85 -28.36 11.63 16.93
C TYR A 85 -28.21 13.15 17.04
N SER A 86 -28.45 13.75 18.22
CA SER A 86 -28.43 15.22 18.38
C SER A 86 -27.07 15.86 18.07
N SER A 87 -25.97 15.13 18.26
CA SER A 87 -24.60 15.57 17.99
C SER A 87 -24.06 15.23 16.60
N PHE A 88 -24.90 14.74 15.67
CA PHE A 88 -24.49 14.28 14.33
C PHE A 88 -24.55 15.36 13.24
N GLY A 89 -25.14 16.52 13.54
CA GLY A 89 -25.37 17.57 12.55
C GLY A 89 -24.13 18.28 11.99
N ASP A 90 -22.95 18.01 12.53
CA ASP A 90 -21.66 18.60 12.15
C ASP A 90 -20.52 17.57 11.97
N VAL A 91 -20.87 16.27 11.84
CA VAL A 91 -19.87 15.22 11.60
C VAL A 91 -19.48 15.16 10.12
N ASP A 92 -18.21 14.86 9.86
CA ASP A 92 -17.65 14.73 8.52
C ASP A 92 -17.58 13.27 8.06
N PHE A 93 -17.44 12.32 9.01
CA PHE A 93 -17.23 10.91 8.74
C PHE A 93 -17.90 10.04 9.80
N VAL A 94 -18.72 9.08 9.38
CA VAL A 94 -19.40 8.14 10.29
C VAL A 94 -18.90 6.73 10.04
N ILE A 95 -18.62 6.00 11.11
CA ILE A 95 -18.24 4.57 11.08
C ILE A 95 -19.34 3.78 11.78
N GLU A 96 -20.08 2.98 11.03
CA GLU A 96 -21.06 2.05 11.58
C GLU A 96 -20.34 0.77 12.04
N ALA A 97 -20.56 0.38 13.29
CA ALA A 97 -20.02 -0.81 13.95
C ALA A 97 -21.10 -1.58 14.75
N ALA A 98 -22.34 -1.57 14.22
CA ALA A 98 -23.51 -2.29 14.76
C ALA A 98 -23.41 -3.82 14.45
N PRO A 99 -24.31 -4.66 14.98
CA PRO A 99 -24.28 -6.10 14.70
C PRO A 99 -24.29 -6.47 13.22
N GLU A 100 -23.57 -7.54 12.85
CA GLU A 100 -23.31 -8.00 11.47
C GLU A 100 -24.57 -8.63 10.84
N ARG A 101 -25.57 -7.79 10.58
CA ARG A 101 -26.85 -8.12 9.94
C ARG A 101 -27.28 -7.01 9.00
N MET A 102 -27.51 -7.36 7.72
CA MET A 102 -27.81 -6.39 6.67
C MET A 102 -29.01 -5.51 7.02
N GLU A 103 -30.11 -6.08 7.52
CA GLU A 103 -31.32 -5.31 7.84
C GLU A 103 -31.08 -4.25 8.93
N ILE A 104 -30.19 -4.55 9.89
CA ILE A 104 -29.82 -3.60 10.95
C ILE A 104 -28.97 -2.48 10.34
N LYS A 105 -27.96 -2.85 9.53
CA LYS A 105 -27.05 -1.88 8.90
C LYS A 105 -27.81 -0.94 7.95
N GLN A 106 -28.67 -1.47 7.09
CA GLN A 106 -29.50 -0.65 6.21
C GLN A 106 -30.40 0.32 6.98
N ALA A 107 -31.01 -0.10 8.09
CA ALA A 107 -31.80 0.79 8.94
C ALA A 107 -30.94 1.92 9.53
N VAL A 108 -29.74 1.60 10.03
CA VAL A 108 -28.78 2.58 10.56
C VAL A 108 -28.33 3.55 9.45
N PHE A 109 -28.03 3.06 8.24
CA PHE A 109 -27.62 3.89 7.11
C PHE A 109 -28.72 4.87 6.69
N ALA A 110 -29.97 4.44 6.64
CA ALA A 110 -31.11 5.32 6.37
C ALA A 110 -31.29 6.41 7.45
N GLU A 111 -31.08 6.06 8.73
CA GLU A 111 -31.12 7.04 9.82
C GLU A 111 -29.95 8.04 9.69
N LEU A 112 -28.73 7.57 9.41
CA LEU A 112 -27.55 8.39 9.25
C LEU A 112 -27.67 9.35 8.06
N ASP A 113 -28.23 8.90 6.96
CA ASP A 113 -28.48 9.74 5.78
C ASP A 113 -29.36 10.94 6.11
N ALA A 114 -30.35 10.75 6.99
CA ALA A 114 -31.30 11.80 7.40
C ALA A 114 -30.69 12.81 8.40
N VAL A 115 -29.71 12.43 9.21
CA VAL A 115 -29.24 13.25 10.37
C VAL A 115 -27.85 13.85 10.18
N THR A 116 -27.07 13.38 9.21
CA THR A 116 -25.71 13.86 8.95
C THR A 116 -25.68 14.89 7.82
N PRO A 117 -24.69 15.80 7.79
CA PRO A 117 -24.52 16.73 6.67
C PRO A 117 -24.37 16.01 5.32
N GLY A 118 -24.82 16.64 4.24
CA GLY A 118 -24.78 16.05 2.89
C GLY A 118 -23.36 15.76 2.36
N HIS A 119 -22.34 16.36 2.97
CA HIS A 119 -20.93 16.08 2.64
C HIS A 119 -20.36 14.89 3.42
N ALA A 120 -20.98 14.51 4.53
CA ALA A 120 -20.45 13.47 5.39
C ALA A 120 -20.38 12.11 4.69
N VAL A 121 -19.26 11.44 4.84
CA VAL A 121 -19.08 10.05 4.41
C VAL A 121 -19.72 9.12 5.45
N ILE A 122 -20.48 8.14 4.99
CA ILE A 122 -21.05 7.09 5.83
C ILE A 122 -20.33 5.79 5.51
N SER A 123 -19.73 5.17 6.52
CA SER A 123 -18.97 3.93 6.32
C SER A 123 -19.43 2.80 7.23
N SER A 124 -19.15 1.56 6.83
CA SER A 124 -19.38 0.37 7.66
C SER A 124 -18.06 -0.31 8.00
N ASN A 125 -17.96 -0.78 9.24
CA ASN A 125 -16.88 -1.66 9.71
C ASN A 125 -17.22 -3.15 9.48
N THR A 126 -18.14 -3.46 8.58
CA THR A 126 -18.46 -4.84 8.21
C THR A 126 -17.21 -5.59 7.74
N SER A 127 -17.17 -6.89 7.99
CA SER A 127 -16.10 -7.78 7.50
C SER A 127 -16.49 -8.57 6.25
N SER A 128 -17.77 -8.55 5.84
CA SER A 128 -18.27 -9.45 4.81
C SER A 128 -19.55 -9.01 4.09
N LEU A 129 -20.31 -8.06 4.65
CA LEU A 129 -21.58 -7.65 4.07
C LEU A 129 -21.38 -6.59 2.98
N SER A 130 -22.31 -6.56 2.00
CA SER A 130 -22.23 -5.68 0.84
C SER A 130 -22.35 -4.20 1.21
N ILE A 131 -21.36 -3.43 0.80
CA ILE A 131 -21.31 -1.96 0.92
C ILE A 131 -22.32 -1.34 -0.06
N THR A 132 -22.43 -1.92 -1.25
CA THR A 132 -23.39 -1.52 -2.29
C THR A 132 -24.83 -1.59 -1.76
N GLU A 133 -25.24 -2.73 -1.17
CA GLU A 133 -26.57 -2.88 -0.57
C GLU A 133 -26.83 -1.91 0.59
N MET A 134 -25.79 -1.55 1.37
CA MET A 134 -25.93 -0.52 2.41
C MET A 134 -26.08 0.87 1.78
N GLY A 135 -25.39 1.15 0.68
CA GLY A 135 -25.49 2.39 -0.09
C GLY A 135 -26.89 2.63 -0.64
N GLU A 136 -27.57 1.58 -1.11
CA GLU A 136 -28.95 1.62 -1.63
C GLU A 136 -29.97 2.09 -0.57
N ALA A 137 -29.66 1.96 0.72
CA ALA A 137 -30.52 2.47 1.80
C ALA A 137 -30.40 3.99 2.02
N THR A 138 -29.51 4.69 1.26
CA THR A 138 -29.26 6.14 1.38
C THR A 138 -29.62 6.88 0.10
N LEU A 139 -29.72 8.21 0.17
CA LEU A 139 -29.90 9.08 -1.00
C LEU A 139 -28.58 9.56 -1.61
N ARG A 140 -27.44 9.08 -1.08
CA ARG A 140 -26.07 9.43 -1.52
C ARG A 140 -25.15 8.20 -1.47
N PRO A 141 -25.45 7.17 -2.27
CA PRO A 141 -24.61 5.95 -2.29
C PRO A 141 -23.15 6.23 -2.69
N ASP A 142 -22.91 7.33 -3.41
CA ASP A 142 -21.58 7.82 -3.75
C ASP A 142 -20.73 8.24 -2.53
N LYS A 143 -21.37 8.51 -1.38
CA LYS A 143 -20.72 8.82 -0.08
C LYS A 143 -20.66 7.63 0.88
N VAL A 144 -20.98 6.42 0.39
CA VAL A 144 -20.93 5.19 1.19
C VAL A 144 -19.67 4.40 0.84
N VAL A 145 -18.98 3.84 1.87
CA VAL A 145 -17.72 3.12 1.72
C VAL A 145 -17.55 2.09 2.85
N GLY A 146 -16.88 0.99 2.58
CA GLY A 146 -16.39 0.09 3.63
C GLY A 146 -15.15 0.70 4.32
N PHE A 147 -15.10 0.61 5.66
CA PHE A 147 -13.98 1.13 6.45
C PHE A 147 -13.63 0.11 7.53
N HIS A 148 -13.07 -1.02 7.10
CA HIS A 148 -12.93 -2.24 7.86
C HIS A 148 -11.66 -2.26 8.70
N PHE A 149 -11.82 -2.19 10.03
CA PHE A 149 -10.75 -2.33 11.01
C PHE A 149 -10.53 -3.80 11.37
N PHE A 150 -9.28 -4.16 11.63
CA PHE A 150 -8.91 -5.46 12.18
C PHE A 150 -8.85 -5.43 13.71
N TYR A 151 -9.29 -6.52 14.34
CA TYR A 151 -9.28 -6.63 15.80
C TYR A 151 -7.88 -6.99 16.34
N PRO A 152 -7.41 -6.32 17.40
CA PRO A 152 -7.94 -5.15 18.10
C PRO A 152 -7.73 -3.86 17.30
N ALA A 153 -8.80 -3.06 17.10
CA ALA A 153 -8.74 -1.84 16.28
C ALA A 153 -7.72 -0.81 16.78
N SER A 154 -7.43 -0.79 18.06
CA SER A 154 -6.45 0.09 18.69
C SER A 154 -4.98 -0.31 18.45
N ILE A 155 -4.72 -1.53 17.96
CA ILE A 155 -3.37 -2.09 17.79
C ILE A 155 -3.07 -2.41 16.32
N MET A 156 -4.01 -3.08 15.64
CA MET A 156 -3.81 -3.53 14.26
C MET A 156 -3.64 -2.34 13.31
N PRO A 157 -2.56 -2.30 12.52
CA PRO A 157 -2.29 -1.16 11.66
C PRO A 157 -3.16 -1.13 10.40
N LEU A 158 -3.64 -2.28 9.92
CA LEU A 158 -4.40 -2.37 8.67
C LEU A 158 -5.78 -1.74 8.79
N LEU A 159 -6.20 -1.12 7.69
CA LEU A 159 -7.57 -0.71 7.42
C LEU A 159 -7.88 -0.99 5.96
N GLU A 160 -8.89 -1.81 5.66
CA GLU A 160 -9.39 -2.02 4.31
C GLU A 160 -10.45 -0.97 3.98
N ILE A 161 -10.21 -0.19 2.93
CA ILE A 161 -11.17 0.74 2.34
C ILE A 161 -11.83 0.00 1.19
N VAL A 162 -13.10 -0.33 1.36
CA VAL A 162 -13.83 -1.18 0.41
C VAL A 162 -14.76 -0.34 -0.44
N ARG A 163 -14.52 -0.35 -1.74
CA ARG A 163 -15.31 0.37 -2.74
C ARG A 163 -16.57 -0.44 -3.08
N GLY A 164 -17.75 0.09 -2.80
CA GLY A 164 -19.01 -0.39 -3.39
C GLY A 164 -19.19 0.16 -4.80
N ASP A 165 -20.15 -0.39 -5.54
CA ASP A 165 -20.38 -0.05 -6.97
C ASP A 165 -20.61 1.45 -7.23
N ASP A 166 -21.28 2.15 -6.31
CA ASP A 166 -21.58 3.57 -6.43
C ASP A 166 -20.59 4.49 -5.70
N THR A 167 -19.61 3.95 -4.96
CA THR A 167 -18.65 4.73 -4.16
C THR A 167 -17.80 5.63 -5.06
N SER A 168 -17.83 6.94 -4.83
CA SER A 168 -17.04 7.89 -5.62
C SER A 168 -15.56 7.90 -5.26
N ASP A 169 -14.70 8.32 -6.21
CA ASP A 169 -13.26 8.48 -5.98
C ASP A 169 -12.97 9.54 -4.91
N GLU A 170 -13.80 10.59 -4.81
CA GLU A 170 -13.70 11.58 -3.73
C GLU A 170 -13.92 10.94 -2.34
N THR A 171 -14.86 10.01 -2.24
CA THR A 171 -15.14 9.27 -1.01
C THR A 171 -13.98 8.34 -0.64
N ILE A 172 -13.42 7.62 -1.61
CA ILE A 172 -12.22 6.80 -1.41
C ILE A 172 -11.04 7.66 -0.95
N ALA A 173 -10.77 8.79 -1.61
CA ALA A 173 -9.69 9.69 -1.22
C ALA A 173 -9.90 10.27 0.20
N THR A 174 -11.14 10.61 0.56
CA THR A 174 -11.48 11.08 1.91
C THR A 174 -11.24 9.99 2.95
N ALA A 175 -11.70 8.76 2.71
CA ALA A 175 -11.50 7.61 3.57
C ALA A 175 -10.01 7.28 3.72
N PHE A 176 -9.24 7.31 2.63
CA PHE A 176 -7.79 7.06 2.63
C PHE A 176 -7.05 8.09 3.50
N ASN A 177 -7.31 9.37 3.31
CA ASN A 177 -6.70 10.44 4.08
C ASN A 177 -7.08 10.37 5.57
N PHE A 178 -8.34 10.04 5.87
CA PHE A 178 -8.78 9.85 7.25
C PHE A 178 -8.12 8.65 7.91
N ALA A 179 -7.99 7.52 7.21
CA ALA A 179 -7.27 6.35 7.73
C ALA A 179 -5.82 6.68 8.08
N GLN A 180 -5.12 7.45 7.22
CA GLN A 180 -3.76 7.90 7.51
C GLN A 180 -3.70 8.89 8.70
N ALA A 181 -4.67 9.81 8.82
CA ALA A 181 -4.75 10.76 9.93
C ALA A 181 -4.87 10.03 11.28
N ILE A 182 -5.64 8.95 11.35
CA ILE A 182 -5.76 8.08 12.54
C ILE A 182 -4.64 7.02 12.62
N LYS A 183 -3.54 7.19 11.87
CA LYS A 183 -2.32 6.36 11.88
C LYS A 183 -2.55 4.90 11.49
N LYS A 184 -3.54 4.65 10.64
CA LYS A 184 -3.73 3.35 9.99
C LYS A 184 -2.96 3.27 8.67
N GLN A 185 -2.74 2.03 8.23
CA GLN A 185 -2.19 1.71 6.91
C GLN A 185 -3.34 1.27 6.02
N PRO A 186 -3.90 2.17 5.20
CA PRO A 186 -5.01 1.81 4.34
C PRO A 186 -4.55 1.01 3.12
N ILE A 187 -5.37 0.05 2.72
CA ILE A 187 -5.41 -0.52 1.38
C ILE A 187 -6.78 -0.24 0.78
N VAL A 188 -6.85 -0.09 -0.53
CA VAL A 188 -8.12 0.09 -1.25
C VAL A 188 -8.41 -1.18 -2.03
N CYS A 189 -9.63 -1.68 -1.93
CA CYS A 189 -10.09 -2.84 -2.69
C CYS A 189 -11.54 -2.68 -3.13
N ASP A 190 -11.91 -3.38 -4.19
CA ASP A 190 -13.30 -3.51 -4.58
C ASP A 190 -14.05 -4.47 -3.64
N GLU A 191 -15.37 -4.32 -3.60
CA GLU A 191 -16.25 -5.15 -2.79
C GLU A 191 -16.29 -6.57 -3.32
N VAL A 192 -15.80 -7.52 -2.51
CA VAL A 192 -15.92 -8.97 -2.73
C VAL A 192 -16.13 -9.68 -1.40
N PRO A 193 -16.75 -10.88 -1.36
CA PRO A 193 -16.89 -11.64 -0.12
C PRO A 193 -15.55 -11.90 0.57
N GLY A 194 -15.44 -11.47 1.84
CA GLY A 194 -14.23 -11.59 2.66
C GLY A 194 -13.12 -10.60 2.32
N PHE A 195 -13.36 -9.65 1.44
CA PHE A 195 -12.42 -8.63 0.98
C PHE A 195 -11.06 -9.22 0.58
N VAL A 196 -9.95 -8.69 1.07
CA VAL A 196 -8.61 -9.15 0.70
C VAL A 196 -8.05 -10.12 1.75
N VAL A 197 -7.83 -9.62 2.97
CA VAL A 197 -7.05 -10.38 3.97
C VAL A 197 -7.83 -11.55 4.52
N ASN A 198 -9.10 -11.38 4.83
CA ASN A 198 -9.94 -12.48 5.33
C ASN A 198 -10.08 -13.58 4.27
N ARG A 199 -10.22 -13.23 2.99
CA ARG A 199 -10.32 -14.18 1.89
C ARG A 199 -9.05 -15.01 1.76
N ILE A 200 -7.87 -14.38 1.73
CA ILE A 200 -6.57 -15.07 1.62
C ILE A 200 -6.30 -15.93 2.86
N LEU A 201 -6.45 -15.35 4.06
CA LEU A 201 -6.13 -16.03 5.31
C LEU A 201 -7.03 -17.25 5.53
N ASN A 202 -8.35 -17.09 5.32
CA ASN A 202 -9.27 -18.20 5.49
C ASN A 202 -9.05 -19.31 4.47
N SER A 203 -8.62 -19.01 3.23
CA SER A 203 -8.32 -20.04 2.24
C SER A 203 -7.20 -20.96 2.71
N SER A 204 -6.11 -20.40 3.23
CA SER A 204 -4.97 -21.18 3.74
C SER A 204 -5.27 -21.91 5.05
N VAL A 205 -5.98 -21.25 5.97
CA VAL A 205 -6.42 -21.86 7.24
C VAL A 205 -7.39 -23.01 6.98
N ALA A 206 -8.38 -22.80 6.12
CA ALA A 206 -9.37 -23.85 5.76
C ALA A 206 -8.71 -25.08 5.13
N GLU A 207 -7.64 -24.89 4.34
CA GLU A 207 -6.90 -25.98 3.74
C GLU A 207 -6.19 -26.84 4.80
N VAL A 208 -5.56 -26.22 5.80
CA VAL A 208 -4.94 -26.96 6.91
C VAL A 208 -5.97 -27.67 7.80
N TRP A 209 -7.12 -27.03 8.03
CA TRP A 209 -8.22 -27.67 8.75
C TRP A 209 -8.78 -28.88 7.97
N ARG A 210 -8.83 -28.82 6.61
CA ARG A 210 -9.21 -29.94 5.75
C ARG A 210 -8.24 -31.12 5.90
N GLU A 211 -6.93 -30.85 5.76
CA GLU A 211 -5.89 -31.88 5.91
C GLU A 211 -5.93 -32.56 7.29
N GLN A 212 -6.14 -31.75 8.33
CA GLN A 212 -6.32 -32.27 9.70
C GLN A 212 -7.49 -33.26 9.77
N HIS A 213 -8.64 -32.87 9.24
CA HIS A 213 -9.85 -33.71 9.30
C HIS A 213 -9.71 -34.97 8.45
N GLU A 214 -9.27 -34.84 7.20
CA GLU A 214 -9.20 -35.97 6.27
C GLU A 214 -8.17 -37.03 6.69
N LYS A 215 -7.05 -36.59 7.29
CA LYS A 215 -5.93 -37.47 7.69
C LYS A 215 -5.85 -37.74 9.19
N GLY A 216 -6.72 -37.15 10.01
CA GLY A 216 -6.72 -37.31 11.47
C GLY A 216 -5.42 -36.82 12.12
N LEU A 217 -4.88 -35.67 11.65
CA LEU A 217 -3.58 -35.17 12.06
C LEU A 217 -3.62 -34.47 13.43
N SER A 218 -2.48 -34.45 14.14
CA SER A 218 -2.31 -33.73 15.39
C SER A 218 -2.26 -32.22 15.17
N ILE A 219 -3.26 -31.46 15.67
CA ILE A 219 -3.30 -30.00 15.56
C ILE A 219 -2.08 -29.33 16.23
N LYS A 220 -1.60 -29.87 17.34
CA LYS A 220 -0.43 -29.35 18.07
C LYS A 220 0.83 -29.43 17.20
N LYS A 221 1.07 -30.54 16.53
CA LYS A 221 2.24 -30.72 15.66
C LYS A 221 2.15 -29.85 14.38
N ILE A 222 0.94 -29.63 13.87
CA ILE A 222 0.72 -28.71 12.75
C ILE A 222 1.06 -27.28 13.18
N ASP A 223 0.51 -26.80 14.28
CA ASP A 223 0.75 -25.44 14.77
C ASP A 223 2.23 -25.18 15.09
N GLU A 224 2.88 -26.14 15.76
CA GLU A 224 4.33 -26.10 16.03
C GLU A 224 5.16 -26.08 14.73
N GLY A 225 4.77 -26.89 13.74
CA GLY A 225 5.44 -26.98 12.45
C GLY A 225 5.35 -25.69 11.63
N ILE A 226 4.16 -25.13 11.49
CA ILE A 226 3.92 -23.87 10.76
C ILE A 226 4.68 -22.70 11.42
N ALA A 227 4.69 -22.63 12.75
CA ALA A 227 5.43 -21.61 13.48
C ALA A 227 6.95 -21.78 13.32
N ALA A 228 7.47 -23.02 13.42
CA ALA A 228 8.90 -23.33 13.26
C ALA A 228 9.40 -23.05 11.83
N ALA A 229 8.57 -23.29 10.83
CA ALA A 229 8.88 -22.99 9.42
C ALA A 229 8.77 -21.50 9.07
N ASN A 230 8.40 -20.62 10.00
CA ASN A 230 8.09 -19.20 9.73
C ASN A 230 7.07 -19.02 8.59
N ALA A 231 6.08 -19.91 8.49
CA ALA A 231 5.03 -19.78 7.49
C ALA A 231 3.93 -18.79 7.91
N ALA A 232 3.69 -18.68 9.22
CA ALA A 232 2.79 -17.72 9.83
C ALA A 232 3.28 -17.31 11.22
N PRO A 233 2.79 -16.17 11.79
CA PRO A 233 3.14 -15.71 13.14
C PRO A 233 2.73 -16.69 14.26
N MET A 234 1.68 -17.46 14.02
CA MET A 234 1.15 -18.50 14.91
C MET A 234 0.47 -19.60 14.07
N GLY A 235 0.31 -20.77 14.66
CA GLY A 235 -0.36 -21.88 14.00
C GLY A 235 -1.86 -21.62 13.77
N PRO A 236 -2.48 -22.23 12.73
CA PRO A 236 -3.84 -21.95 12.31
C PRO A 236 -4.91 -22.31 13.34
N PHE A 237 -4.71 -23.33 14.16
CA PHE A 237 -5.67 -23.72 15.22
C PHE A 237 -5.60 -22.76 16.42
N ILE A 238 -4.40 -22.33 16.82
CA ILE A 238 -4.21 -21.28 17.84
C ILE A 238 -4.80 -19.95 17.34
N LEU A 239 -4.61 -19.60 16.06
CA LEU A 239 -5.16 -18.39 15.47
C LEU A 239 -6.70 -18.40 15.52
N THR A 240 -7.33 -19.51 15.16
CA THR A 240 -8.80 -19.62 15.17
C THR A 240 -9.38 -19.52 16.57
N ASP A 241 -8.72 -20.11 17.57
CA ASP A 241 -9.10 -19.95 18.99
C ASP A 241 -8.97 -18.49 19.47
N PHE A 242 -7.93 -17.80 19.00
CA PHE A 242 -7.72 -16.39 19.34
C PHE A 242 -8.78 -15.47 18.71
N LEU A 243 -9.12 -15.68 17.45
CA LEU A 243 -10.14 -14.90 16.73
C LEU A 243 -11.58 -15.24 17.18
N GLY A 244 -11.77 -16.43 17.70
CA GLY A 244 -13.05 -17.02 18.08
C GLY A 244 -13.64 -17.87 16.95
N LEU A 245 -13.88 -19.15 17.27
CA LEU A 245 -14.36 -20.15 16.32
C LEU A 245 -15.69 -19.79 15.66
N ASP A 246 -16.59 -19.09 16.37
CA ASP A 246 -17.84 -18.58 15.84
C ASP A 246 -17.62 -17.57 14.68
N THR A 247 -16.67 -16.67 14.87
CA THR A 247 -16.32 -15.66 13.88
C THR A 247 -15.68 -16.32 12.65
N VAL A 248 -14.71 -17.22 12.86
CA VAL A 248 -14.02 -17.92 11.77
C VAL A 248 -14.97 -18.82 11.00
N LEU A 249 -15.85 -19.54 11.70
CA LEU A 249 -16.88 -20.39 11.08
C LEU A 249 -17.83 -19.59 10.20
N HIS A 250 -18.35 -18.47 10.72
CA HIS A 250 -19.25 -17.60 9.95
C HIS A 250 -18.60 -17.10 8.65
N VAL A 251 -17.34 -16.65 8.73
CA VAL A 251 -16.60 -16.21 7.53
C VAL A 251 -16.35 -17.38 6.57
N ALA A 252 -15.97 -18.56 7.07
CA ALA A 252 -15.73 -19.74 6.24
C ALA A 252 -17.01 -20.21 5.52
N GLU A 253 -18.17 -20.20 6.20
CA GLU A 253 -19.47 -20.53 5.60
C GLU A 253 -19.86 -19.52 4.51
N HIS A 254 -19.70 -18.21 4.78
CA HIS A 254 -19.96 -17.15 3.80
C HIS A 254 -19.05 -17.27 2.56
N LEU A 255 -17.76 -17.53 2.76
CA LEU A 255 -16.82 -17.73 1.65
C LEU A 255 -17.13 -19.00 0.86
N ARG A 256 -17.54 -20.08 1.53
CA ARG A 256 -17.98 -21.31 0.86
C ARG A 256 -19.25 -21.11 0.04
N GLU A 257 -20.20 -20.35 0.55
CA GLU A 257 -21.41 -20.00 -0.20
C GLU A 257 -21.09 -19.19 -1.46
N SER A 258 -20.14 -18.26 -1.36
CA SER A 258 -19.74 -17.36 -2.44
C SER A 258 -18.81 -18.02 -3.48
N TYR A 259 -17.86 -18.84 -3.03
CA TYR A 259 -16.76 -19.37 -3.86
C TYR A 259 -16.71 -20.88 -3.98
N GLY A 260 -17.65 -21.60 -3.34
CA GLY A 260 -17.77 -23.04 -3.42
C GLY A 260 -16.75 -23.81 -2.55
N ASP A 261 -16.52 -25.08 -2.90
CA ASP A 261 -15.79 -26.05 -2.08
C ASP A 261 -14.28 -25.77 -1.93
N ARG A 262 -13.75 -24.76 -2.62
CA ARG A 262 -12.38 -24.31 -2.38
C ARG A 262 -12.19 -23.69 -0.98
N PHE A 263 -13.29 -23.29 -0.32
CA PHE A 263 -13.30 -22.90 1.09
C PHE A 263 -13.95 -24.02 1.92
N TYR A 264 -13.13 -24.68 2.73
CA TYR A 264 -13.56 -25.81 3.52
C TYR A 264 -14.16 -25.37 4.87
N VAL A 265 -15.31 -25.95 5.22
CA VAL A 265 -15.94 -25.77 6.55
C VAL A 265 -15.77 -27.07 7.33
N HIS A 266 -15.01 -27.01 8.44
CA HIS A 266 -14.63 -28.18 9.21
C HIS A 266 -15.75 -28.61 10.16
N PRO A 267 -16.23 -29.90 10.11
CA PRO A 267 -17.33 -30.36 10.97
C PRO A 267 -17.02 -30.28 12.46
N GLY A 268 -15.77 -30.49 12.86
CA GLY A 268 -15.35 -30.35 14.27
C GLY A 268 -15.41 -28.91 14.75
N MET A 269 -15.15 -27.91 13.88
CA MET A 269 -15.33 -26.50 14.23
C MET A 269 -16.81 -26.18 14.44
N GLN A 270 -17.70 -26.64 13.55
CA GLN A 270 -19.16 -26.48 13.70
C GLN A 270 -19.64 -27.05 15.04
N LYS A 271 -19.21 -28.27 15.38
CA LYS A 271 -19.55 -28.92 16.65
C LYS A 271 -19.07 -28.13 17.88
N LEU A 272 -17.83 -27.61 17.86
CA LEU A 272 -17.31 -26.79 18.96
C LEU A 272 -18.13 -25.50 19.14
N VAL A 273 -18.51 -24.85 18.04
CA VAL A 273 -19.36 -23.64 18.09
C VAL A 273 -20.75 -23.97 18.61
N GLU A 274 -21.40 -25.06 18.19
CA GLU A 274 -22.67 -25.53 18.70
C GLU A 274 -22.63 -25.83 20.20
N GLU A 275 -21.49 -26.32 20.70
CA GLU A 275 -21.24 -26.58 22.13
C GLU A 275 -20.88 -25.31 22.92
N GLY A 276 -20.81 -24.14 22.29
CA GLY A 276 -20.44 -22.88 22.92
C GLY A 276 -18.95 -22.75 23.27
N LYS A 277 -18.09 -23.59 22.68
CA LYS A 277 -16.63 -23.59 22.86
C LYS A 277 -15.99 -22.72 21.79
N LEU A 278 -15.86 -21.43 22.07
CA LEU A 278 -15.50 -20.41 21.08
C LEU A 278 -14.03 -19.94 21.18
N GLY A 279 -13.21 -20.66 21.94
CA GLY A 279 -11.81 -20.28 22.17
C GLY A 279 -11.66 -19.21 23.25
N VAL A 280 -10.78 -18.24 23.04
CA VAL A 280 -10.43 -17.19 24.02
C VAL A 280 -11.65 -16.42 24.53
N LYS A 281 -12.67 -16.22 23.68
CA LYS A 281 -13.91 -15.51 24.04
C LYS A 281 -14.68 -16.14 25.20
N THR A 282 -14.58 -17.46 25.39
CA THR A 282 -15.35 -18.23 26.40
C THR A 282 -14.48 -18.82 27.49
N GLY A 283 -13.31 -18.27 27.72
CA GLY A 283 -12.41 -18.71 28.79
C GLY A 283 -11.40 -19.78 28.37
N GLY A 284 -11.16 -19.93 27.05
CA GLY A 284 -10.08 -20.74 26.53
C GLY A 284 -10.45 -22.15 26.08
N GLU A 285 -11.74 -22.53 26.05
CA GLU A 285 -12.18 -23.77 25.39
C GLU A 285 -12.51 -23.51 23.92
N GLY A 286 -11.80 -24.19 23.01
CA GLY A 286 -11.96 -24.13 21.56
C GLY A 286 -11.34 -25.34 20.90
N ALA A 287 -10.51 -25.15 19.87
CA ALA A 287 -9.67 -26.20 19.30
C ALA A 287 -8.65 -26.72 20.32
N TYR A 288 -8.29 -25.88 21.27
CA TYR A 288 -7.53 -26.24 22.46
C TYR A 288 -8.35 -26.07 23.75
N LYS A 289 -8.00 -26.87 24.76
CA LYS A 289 -8.48 -26.75 26.13
C LYS A 289 -7.32 -26.89 27.08
N ASP A 290 -7.06 -25.90 27.93
CA ASP A 290 -5.94 -25.89 28.89
C ASP A 290 -4.56 -26.18 28.23
N GLY A 291 -4.38 -25.76 26.94
CA GLY A 291 -3.18 -25.98 26.14
C GLY A 291 -3.06 -27.37 25.50
N GLU A 292 -4.04 -28.25 25.69
CA GLU A 292 -4.10 -29.56 25.05
C GLU A 292 -5.14 -29.58 23.91
N PRO A 293 -4.90 -30.35 22.81
CA PRO A 293 -5.84 -30.49 21.70
C PRO A 293 -7.25 -30.94 22.15
N ASN A 294 -8.28 -30.27 21.66
CA ASN A 294 -9.69 -30.56 21.88
C ASN A 294 -10.42 -31.07 20.62
N LEU A 295 -9.66 -31.34 19.56
CA LEU A 295 -10.10 -31.99 18.32
C LEU A 295 -9.49 -33.38 18.22
N GLU A 296 -10.24 -34.32 17.63
CA GLU A 296 -9.76 -35.68 17.37
C GLU A 296 -8.65 -35.66 16.30
N GLY A 297 -7.60 -36.45 16.51
CA GLY A 297 -6.49 -36.63 15.59
C GLY A 297 -5.15 -36.59 16.33
N ASP A 298 -4.35 -37.65 16.15
CA ASP A 298 -3.04 -37.83 16.77
C ASP A 298 -1.96 -38.28 15.75
N ALA A 299 -2.34 -38.45 14.47
CA ALA A 299 -1.42 -38.81 13.42
C ALA A 299 -0.36 -37.71 13.21
N ASP A 300 0.86 -38.15 12.89
CA ASP A 300 1.96 -37.23 12.58
C ASP A 300 1.73 -36.56 11.22
N PRO A 301 1.76 -35.21 11.15
CA PRO A 301 1.72 -34.52 9.86
C PRO A 301 3.06 -34.62 9.13
N ASP A 302 3.01 -34.66 7.80
CA ASP A 302 4.12 -34.19 7.00
C ASP A 302 4.13 -32.65 7.05
N VAL A 303 5.00 -32.12 7.92
CA VAL A 303 5.04 -30.67 8.20
C VAL A 303 5.43 -29.88 6.95
N ASP A 304 6.34 -30.40 6.13
CA ASP A 304 6.79 -29.70 4.92
C ASP A 304 5.65 -29.61 3.90
N GLU A 305 4.86 -30.70 3.71
CA GLU A 305 3.68 -30.70 2.85
C GLU A 305 2.61 -29.71 3.37
N ILE A 306 2.32 -29.73 4.68
CA ILE A 306 1.34 -28.81 5.28
C ILE A 306 1.76 -27.32 5.12
N VAL A 307 3.03 -27.00 5.34
CA VAL A 307 3.58 -25.65 5.16
C VAL A 307 3.51 -25.21 3.69
N GLU A 308 3.79 -26.14 2.78
CA GLU A 308 3.69 -25.88 1.34
C GLU A 308 2.24 -25.60 0.93
N MET A 309 1.30 -26.48 1.30
CA MET A 309 -0.13 -26.32 1.00
C MET A 309 -0.67 -25.00 1.58
N PHE A 310 -0.37 -24.69 2.84
CA PHE A 310 -0.74 -23.44 3.49
C PHE A 310 -0.25 -22.21 2.70
N SER A 311 1.02 -22.22 2.31
CA SER A 311 1.65 -21.09 1.63
C SER A 311 1.17 -20.93 0.18
N LEU A 312 1.04 -22.05 -0.55
CA LEU A 312 0.60 -22.03 -1.94
C LEU A 312 -0.90 -21.71 -2.05
N LYS A 313 -1.71 -22.13 -1.07
CA LYS A 313 -3.12 -21.77 -1.04
C LYS A 313 -3.31 -20.26 -0.86
N ALA A 314 -2.53 -19.64 0.02
CA ALA A 314 -2.52 -18.18 0.17
C ALA A 314 -2.12 -17.46 -1.14
N LEU A 315 -1.10 -17.97 -1.84
CA LEU A 315 -0.67 -17.41 -3.11
C LEU A 315 -1.71 -17.57 -4.22
N VAL A 316 -2.35 -18.74 -4.31
CA VAL A 316 -3.42 -18.98 -5.29
C VAL A 316 -4.54 -17.96 -5.10
N GLU A 317 -5.03 -17.80 -3.87
CA GLU A 317 -6.11 -16.86 -3.58
C GLU A 317 -5.70 -15.40 -3.81
N ALA A 318 -4.44 -15.04 -3.47
CA ALA A 318 -3.87 -13.73 -3.78
C ALA A 318 -3.82 -13.47 -5.30
N CYS A 319 -3.45 -14.46 -6.11
CA CYS A 319 -3.47 -14.34 -7.56
C CYS A 319 -4.90 -14.20 -8.11
N LEU A 320 -5.88 -14.93 -7.56
CA LEU A 320 -7.27 -14.83 -7.99
C LEU A 320 -7.86 -13.43 -7.69
N ILE A 321 -7.59 -12.89 -6.50
CA ILE A 321 -7.95 -11.50 -6.14
C ILE A 321 -7.37 -10.50 -7.14
N LEU A 322 -6.09 -10.70 -7.53
CA LEU A 322 -5.43 -9.86 -8.54
C LEU A 322 -6.05 -10.02 -9.93
N GLU A 323 -6.37 -11.26 -10.35
CA GLU A 323 -6.99 -11.58 -11.66
C GLU A 323 -8.42 -11.07 -11.76
N GLU A 324 -9.14 -11.00 -10.65
CA GLU A 324 -10.47 -10.39 -10.53
C GLU A 324 -10.41 -8.86 -10.52
N GLY A 325 -9.22 -8.25 -10.40
CA GLY A 325 -9.05 -6.80 -10.37
C GLY A 325 -9.46 -6.14 -9.05
N VAL A 326 -9.60 -6.91 -7.98
CA VAL A 326 -10.09 -6.43 -6.66
C VAL A 326 -9.13 -5.44 -6.02
N CYS A 327 -7.82 -5.72 -6.09
CA CYS A 327 -6.78 -4.78 -5.68
C CYS A 327 -5.42 -5.14 -6.28
N THR A 328 -4.40 -4.34 -6.00
CA THR A 328 -3.07 -4.45 -6.61
C THR A 328 -2.16 -5.45 -5.87
N VAL A 329 -1.07 -5.88 -6.53
CA VAL A 329 -0.03 -6.76 -5.94
C VAL A 329 0.47 -6.19 -4.61
N ARG A 330 0.74 -4.87 -4.58
CA ARG A 330 1.26 -4.18 -3.40
C ARG A 330 0.24 -4.17 -2.26
N GLU A 331 -1.01 -3.86 -2.54
CA GLU A 331 -2.07 -3.81 -1.52
C GLU A 331 -2.35 -5.17 -0.90
N ILE A 332 -2.29 -6.23 -1.71
CA ILE A 332 -2.40 -7.61 -1.21
C ILE A 332 -1.27 -7.93 -0.22
N ASP A 333 -0.01 -7.73 -0.63
CA ASP A 333 1.13 -8.01 0.25
C ASP A 333 1.12 -7.09 1.50
N LEU A 334 0.80 -5.80 1.35
CA LEU A 334 0.67 -4.87 2.48
C LEU A 334 -0.47 -5.28 3.43
N GLY A 335 -1.61 -5.68 2.88
CA GLY A 335 -2.76 -6.18 3.64
C GLY A 335 -2.39 -7.41 4.47
N MET A 336 -1.70 -8.37 3.87
CA MET A 336 -1.23 -9.58 4.57
C MET A 336 -0.17 -9.26 5.63
N MET A 337 0.71 -8.30 5.41
CA MET A 337 1.66 -7.85 6.43
C MET A 337 0.97 -7.16 7.59
N ALA A 338 0.13 -6.18 7.31
CA ALA A 338 -0.47 -5.32 8.31
C ALA A 338 -1.69 -5.96 8.99
N GLY A 339 -2.40 -6.87 8.31
CA GLY A 339 -3.62 -7.54 8.78
C GLY A 339 -3.37 -8.95 9.34
N ALA A 340 -2.54 -9.77 8.67
CA ALA A 340 -2.20 -11.11 9.15
C ALA A 340 -0.89 -11.17 9.95
N GLY A 341 -0.22 -10.03 10.14
CA GLY A 341 0.98 -9.92 10.99
C GLY A 341 2.25 -10.52 10.37
N LEU A 342 2.32 -10.62 9.04
CA LEU A 342 3.54 -11.06 8.36
C LEU A 342 4.60 -9.95 8.43
N ASP A 343 5.79 -10.28 8.94
CA ASP A 343 6.89 -9.34 9.10
C ASP A 343 8.16 -9.83 8.38
N PRO A 344 8.51 -9.26 7.23
CA PRO A 344 9.71 -9.64 6.47
C PRO A 344 11.01 -9.57 7.25
N ARG A 345 11.11 -8.68 8.26
CA ARG A 345 12.29 -8.58 9.15
C ARG A 345 12.47 -9.83 10.02
N ARG A 346 11.41 -10.59 10.19
CA ARG A 346 11.38 -11.88 10.91
C ARG A 346 11.39 -13.08 9.97
N GLY A 347 11.51 -12.85 8.65
CA GLY A 347 11.45 -13.89 7.64
C GLY A 347 10.03 -14.33 7.25
N LEU A 348 8.99 -13.64 7.77
CA LEU A 348 7.60 -13.89 7.43
C LEU A 348 7.21 -13.05 6.21
N LEU A 349 7.45 -13.60 5.01
CA LEU A 349 7.19 -12.91 3.75
C LEU A 349 5.72 -13.04 3.32
N PRO A 350 5.12 -11.97 2.80
CA PRO A 350 3.77 -12.01 2.23
C PRO A 350 3.76 -12.76 0.88
N PRO A 351 2.59 -13.15 0.35
CA PRO A 351 2.45 -14.14 -0.71
C PRO A 351 3.29 -13.87 -1.96
N PHE A 352 3.19 -12.70 -2.56
CA PHE A 352 3.89 -12.40 -3.81
C PHE A 352 5.39 -12.23 -3.62
N THR A 353 5.79 -11.57 -2.55
CA THR A 353 7.21 -11.44 -2.20
C THR A 353 7.84 -12.80 -1.91
N LYS A 354 7.13 -13.70 -1.21
CA LYS A 354 7.59 -15.07 -0.94
C LYS A 354 7.75 -15.86 -2.24
N ALA A 355 6.78 -15.74 -3.16
CA ALA A 355 6.83 -16.39 -4.46
C ALA A 355 8.03 -15.91 -5.30
N ASP A 356 8.25 -14.59 -5.39
CA ASP A 356 9.38 -14.00 -6.10
C ASP A 356 10.75 -14.40 -5.49
N ALA A 357 10.83 -14.50 -4.18
CA ALA A 357 12.05 -14.94 -3.49
C ALA A 357 12.33 -16.44 -3.71
N THR A 358 11.29 -17.27 -3.81
CA THR A 358 11.40 -18.71 -4.07
C THR A 358 11.77 -19.01 -5.53
N GLY A 359 11.22 -18.22 -6.44
CA GLY A 359 11.31 -18.39 -7.88
C GLY A 359 9.99 -18.94 -8.46
N LEU A 360 9.39 -18.17 -9.38
CA LEU A 360 8.06 -18.44 -9.90
C LEU A 360 7.96 -19.72 -10.73
N ASP A 361 9.05 -20.16 -11.37
CA ASP A 361 9.15 -21.46 -12.05
C ASP A 361 9.04 -22.62 -11.07
N VAL A 362 9.73 -22.54 -9.92
CA VAL A 362 9.64 -23.56 -8.85
C VAL A 362 8.23 -23.58 -8.24
N ILE A 363 7.65 -22.41 -8.02
CA ILE A 363 6.26 -22.30 -7.52
C ILE A 363 5.26 -22.90 -8.52
N LEU A 364 5.44 -22.63 -9.80
CA LEU A 364 4.57 -23.18 -10.86
C LEU A 364 4.61 -24.72 -10.87
N GLU A 365 5.80 -25.32 -10.87
CA GLU A 365 5.98 -26.77 -10.82
C GLU A 365 5.28 -27.40 -9.62
N ARG A 366 5.43 -26.81 -8.43
CA ARG A 366 4.79 -27.29 -7.20
C ARG A 366 3.27 -27.17 -7.24
N LEU A 367 2.75 -26.06 -7.77
CA LEU A 367 1.30 -25.88 -7.92
C LEU A 367 0.69 -26.81 -8.96
N GLU A 368 1.41 -27.12 -10.06
CA GLU A 368 0.97 -28.10 -11.04
C GLU A 368 0.88 -29.51 -10.42
N ASP A 369 1.87 -29.91 -9.63
CA ASP A 369 1.84 -31.18 -8.88
C ASP A 369 0.67 -31.23 -7.88
N LEU A 370 0.44 -30.15 -7.11
CA LEU A 370 -0.69 -30.09 -6.18
C LEU A 370 -2.04 -30.09 -6.91
N ALA A 371 -2.18 -29.39 -8.03
CA ALA A 371 -3.40 -29.37 -8.81
C ALA A 371 -3.71 -30.75 -9.46
N ASP A 372 -2.69 -31.47 -9.87
CA ASP A 372 -2.85 -32.85 -10.37
C ASP A 372 -3.28 -33.82 -9.26
N ARG A 373 -2.73 -33.67 -8.05
CA ARG A 373 -3.10 -34.52 -6.90
C ARG A 373 -4.44 -34.12 -6.25
N HIS A 374 -4.79 -32.85 -6.30
CA HIS A 374 -5.96 -32.26 -5.64
C HIS A 374 -6.70 -31.26 -6.55
N PRO A 375 -7.30 -31.72 -7.67
CA PRO A 375 -7.85 -30.82 -8.70
C PRO A 375 -9.04 -29.97 -8.24
N ASP A 376 -9.76 -30.42 -7.20
CA ASP A 376 -10.89 -29.66 -6.62
C ASP A 376 -10.45 -28.65 -5.55
N ARG A 377 -9.16 -28.60 -5.23
CA ARG A 377 -8.60 -27.81 -4.10
C ARG A 377 -7.59 -26.77 -4.57
N PHE A 378 -6.79 -27.09 -5.57
CA PHE A 378 -5.73 -26.23 -6.10
C PHE A 378 -5.94 -26.00 -7.59
N GLU A 379 -5.72 -24.80 -8.01
CA GLU A 379 -5.65 -24.38 -9.40
C GLU A 379 -4.37 -23.59 -9.65
N VAL A 380 -3.91 -23.58 -10.88
CA VAL A 380 -2.73 -22.79 -11.25
C VAL A 380 -3.18 -21.45 -11.84
N PRO A 381 -2.94 -20.33 -11.15
CA PRO A 381 -3.35 -19.02 -11.61
C PRO A 381 -2.78 -18.65 -12.99
N VAL A 382 -3.57 -17.95 -13.80
CA VAL A 382 -3.17 -17.50 -15.15
C VAL A 382 -2.01 -16.51 -15.06
N THR A 383 -2.03 -15.64 -14.08
CA THR A 383 -0.96 -14.65 -13.84
C THR A 383 0.39 -15.31 -13.59
N LEU A 384 0.44 -16.37 -12.77
CA LEU A 384 1.67 -17.12 -12.52
C LEU A 384 2.22 -17.77 -13.80
N ARG A 385 1.36 -18.48 -14.57
CA ARG A 385 1.76 -19.07 -15.86
C ARG A 385 2.29 -18.01 -16.82
N ARG A 386 1.64 -16.84 -16.90
CA ARG A 386 2.04 -15.73 -17.77
C ARG A 386 3.43 -15.19 -17.39
N LEU A 387 3.68 -14.94 -16.10
CA LEU A 387 4.97 -14.45 -15.63
C LEU A 387 6.11 -15.44 -15.96
N VAL A 388 5.91 -16.72 -15.67
CA VAL A 388 6.91 -17.78 -15.98
C VAL A 388 7.15 -17.88 -17.48
N ALA A 389 6.10 -17.88 -18.31
CA ALA A 389 6.23 -17.91 -19.77
C ALA A 389 6.97 -16.70 -20.34
N GLN A 390 6.95 -15.54 -19.66
CA GLN A 390 7.68 -14.34 -20.00
C GLN A 390 9.14 -14.35 -19.48
N GLY A 391 9.57 -15.39 -18.76
CA GLY A 391 10.89 -15.47 -18.13
C GLY A 391 11.04 -14.57 -16.88
N ARG A 392 9.93 -14.08 -16.34
CA ARG A 392 9.89 -13.30 -15.10
C ARG A 392 9.78 -14.27 -13.93
N LEU A 393 10.94 -14.70 -13.44
CA LEU A 393 11.02 -15.79 -12.46
C LEU A 393 11.27 -15.28 -11.02
N GLY A 394 10.99 -14.00 -10.76
CA GLY A 394 11.19 -13.38 -9.46
C GLY A 394 12.55 -12.72 -9.31
N ALA A 395 13.04 -12.63 -8.06
CA ALA A 395 14.29 -11.92 -7.72
C ALA A 395 15.51 -12.43 -8.50
N LYS A 396 15.57 -13.71 -8.82
CA LYS A 396 16.70 -14.31 -9.55
C LYS A 396 16.86 -13.83 -10.99
N THR A 397 15.78 -13.31 -11.60
CA THR A 397 15.80 -12.75 -12.97
C THR A 397 15.60 -11.23 -12.98
N GLY A 398 15.55 -10.60 -11.80
CA GLY A 398 15.33 -9.16 -11.65
C GLY A 398 13.86 -8.74 -11.82
N GLN A 399 12.97 -9.68 -12.08
CA GLN A 399 11.54 -9.38 -12.25
C GLN A 399 10.67 -10.61 -11.99
N GLY A 400 9.59 -10.40 -11.26
CA GLY A 400 8.50 -11.33 -10.99
C GLY A 400 7.20 -10.54 -10.85
N PHE A 401 6.51 -10.66 -9.72
CA PHE A 401 5.44 -9.75 -9.33
C PHE A 401 5.98 -8.34 -9.05
N TYR A 402 7.22 -8.25 -8.56
CA TYR A 402 7.96 -7.01 -8.35
C TYR A 402 9.19 -6.94 -9.25
N ALA A 403 9.78 -5.74 -9.32
CA ALA A 403 11.07 -5.52 -9.95
C ALA A 403 12.17 -5.48 -8.89
N TYR A 404 13.31 -6.08 -9.22
CA TYR A 404 14.46 -6.23 -8.32
C TYR A 404 15.73 -5.70 -9.00
N PRO A 405 16.58 -4.95 -8.28
CA PRO A 405 17.86 -4.51 -8.83
C PRO A 405 18.73 -5.68 -9.29
N GLN A 406 19.34 -5.53 -10.46
CA GLN A 406 20.42 -6.37 -10.97
C GLN A 406 21.64 -5.48 -11.26
N PRO A 407 22.33 -4.97 -10.23
CA PRO A 407 23.38 -3.98 -10.40
C PRO A 407 24.51 -4.49 -11.28
N ASP A 408 25.10 -3.59 -12.08
CA ASP A 408 26.27 -3.89 -12.86
C ASP A 408 27.43 -4.37 -11.97
N GLU A 409 28.32 -5.18 -12.54
CA GLU A 409 29.56 -5.56 -11.88
C GLU A 409 30.46 -4.33 -11.65
N GLY A 410 31.19 -4.33 -10.52
CA GLY A 410 32.10 -3.27 -10.14
C GLY A 410 31.64 -2.44 -8.95
N GLU A 411 32.24 -1.26 -8.78
CA GLU A 411 31.97 -0.40 -7.64
C GLU A 411 30.59 0.26 -7.76
N GLN A 412 29.74 0.01 -6.77
CA GLN A 412 28.41 0.58 -6.61
C GLN A 412 28.42 1.57 -5.44
N THR A 413 27.59 2.62 -5.52
CA THR A 413 27.44 3.55 -4.39
C THR A 413 26.57 2.93 -3.28
N ASP A 414 26.59 3.54 -2.08
CA ASP A 414 25.90 2.97 -0.91
C ASP A 414 24.37 3.01 -1.09
N THR A 415 23.85 4.16 -1.56
CA THR A 415 22.42 4.46 -1.56
C THR A 415 21.76 4.45 -2.94
N ILE A 416 22.55 4.38 -4.02
CA ILE A 416 22.07 4.24 -5.41
C ILE A 416 22.77 3.04 -6.05
N LYS A 417 21.98 2.12 -6.63
CA LYS A 417 22.54 1.01 -7.40
C LYS A 417 22.33 1.29 -8.88
N LEU A 418 23.42 1.24 -9.63
CA LEU A 418 23.38 1.46 -11.08
C LEU A 418 23.29 0.12 -11.80
N GLU A 419 22.36 0.06 -12.74
CA GLU A 419 22.17 -1.06 -13.64
C GLU A 419 22.03 -0.54 -15.07
N THR A 420 22.77 -1.12 -16.01
CA THR A 420 22.65 -0.79 -17.44
C THR A 420 21.89 -1.86 -18.19
N ARG A 421 21.13 -1.45 -19.18
CA ARG A 421 20.31 -2.33 -20.03
C ARG A 421 20.58 -2.05 -21.50
N ASP A 422 20.35 -3.03 -22.34
CA ASP A 422 20.43 -2.89 -23.79
C ASP A 422 19.55 -1.76 -24.31
N GLY A 423 20.01 -1.07 -25.35
CA GLY A 423 19.28 0.03 -25.97
C GLY A 423 19.56 1.40 -25.37
N GLY A 424 20.70 1.57 -24.67
CA GLY A 424 21.14 2.86 -24.15
C GLY A 424 20.37 3.35 -22.92
N VAL A 425 19.89 2.42 -22.11
CA VAL A 425 19.10 2.70 -20.89
C VAL A 425 19.92 2.36 -19.66
N ALA A 426 19.93 3.27 -18.69
CA ALA A 426 20.40 3.04 -17.33
C ALA A 426 19.25 3.05 -16.32
N ILE A 427 19.39 2.34 -15.21
CA ILE A 427 18.46 2.37 -14.09
C ILE A 427 19.25 2.81 -12.86
N ALA A 428 18.81 3.91 -12.25
CA ALA A 428 19.29 4.37 -10.95
C ALA A 428 18.31 3.89 -9.87
N TRP A 429 18.64 2.81 -9.20
CA TRP A 429 17.84 2.24 -8.13
C TRP A 429 18.09 2.99 -6.83
N LEU A 430 17.05 3.62 -6.27
CA LEU A 430 17.07 4.18 -4.92
C LEU A 430 17.14 3.04 -3.91
N ALA A 431 18.23 2.94 -3.16
CA ALA A 431 18.55 1.85 -2.25
C ALA A 431 18.91 2.33 -0.83
N ASN A 432 18.42 3.49 -0.41
CA ASN A 432 18.54 4.00 0.96
C ASN A 432 17.42 3.46 1.84
N LEU A 433 17.47 2.15 2.07
CA LEU A 433 16.43 1.40 2.76
C LEU A 433 16.29 1.78 4.25
N PRO A 434 15.11 1.59 4.88
CA PRO A 434 13.90 0.99 4.29
C PRO A 434 13.00 1.97 3.50
N MET A 435 13.17 3.28 3.70
CA MET A 435 12.22 4.30 3.24
C MET A 435 12.71 5.13 2.05
N ASN A 436 13.88 4.83 1.50
CA ASN A 436 14.52 5.62 0.44
C ASN A 436 14.53 7.13 0.75
N SER A 437 14.79 7.49 2.02
CA SER A 437 14.85 8.88 2.44
C SER A 437 15.97 9.61 1.71
N ILE A 438 15.70 10.81 1.22
CA ILE A 438 16.69 11.65 0.54
C ILE A 438 17.63 12.23 1.59
N SER A 439 18.69 11.49 1.88
CA SER A 439 19.79 11.91 2.75
C SER A 439 20.85 12.69 1.97
N PRO A 440 21.77 13.39 2.64
CA PRO A 440 22.92 14.00 1.96
C PRO A 440 23.72 13.00 1.15
N GLN A 441 23.85 11.75 1.63
CA GLN A 441 24.56 10.70 0.90
C GLN A 441 23.85 10.30 -0.39
N VAL A 442 22.51 10.26 -0.38
CA VAL A 442 21.71 10.02 -1.60
C VAL A 442 22.00 11.06 -2.68
N ILE A 443 22.11 12.34 -2.31
CA ILE A 443 22.45 13.40 -3.27
C ILE A 443 23.87 13.22 -3.83
N VAL A 444 24.83 12.86 -2.99
CA VAL A 444 26.22 12.59 -3.41
C VAL A 444 26.28 11.38 -4.34
N ASP A 445 25.64 10.29 -3.96
CA ASP A 445 25.66 9.03 -4.72
C ASP A 445 24.93 9.20 -6.06
N LEU A 446 23.78 9.88 -6.05
CA LEU A 446 23.02 10.15 -7.27
C LEU A 446 23.79 11.09 -8.22
N ARG A 447 24.54 12.07 -7.67
CA ARG A 447 25.47 12.90 -8.45
C ARG A 447 26.58 12.04 -9.08
N THR A 448 27.18 11.14 -8.30
CA THR A 448 28.24 10.24 -8.79
C THR A 448 27.72 9.36 -9.94
N VAL A 449 26.55 8.77 -9.78
CA VAL A 449 25.92 7.98 -10.84
C VAL A 449 25.61 8.86 -12.07
N TRP A 450 25.06 10.04 -11.86
CA TRP A 450 24.73 10.97 -12.96
C TRP A 450 25.95 11.38 -13.77
N GLU A 451 27.08 11.73 -13.12
CA GLU A 451 28.33 12.08 -13.81
C GLU A 451 28.90 10.88 -14.60
N LYS A 452 28.79 9.66 -14.05
CA LYS A 452 29.19 8.43 -14.76
C LYS A 452 28.34 8.24 -16.03
N LEU A 453 27.02 8.44 -15.94
CA LEU A 453 26.14 8.31 -17.10
C LEU A 453 26.40 9.39 -18.17
N LYS A 454 26.68 10.63 -17.77
CA LYS A 454 27.04 11.70 -18.72
C LYS A 454 28.36 11.44 -19.44
N ALA A 455 29.27 10.68 -18.83
CA ALA A 455 30.56 10.32 -19.44
C ALA A 455 30.47 9.08 -20.35
N ASP A 456 29.33 8.41 -20.40
CA ASP A 456 29.09 7.23 -21.24
C ASP A 456 28.21 7.57 -22.44
N ASP A 457 28.84 7.74 -23.61
CA ASP A 457 28.15 8.07 -24.85
C ASP A 457 27.13 7.01 -25.32
N SER A 458 27.10 5.83 -24.70
CA SER A 458 26.13 4.77 -25.02
C SER A 458 24.80 4.92 -24.29
N ILE A 459 24.74 5.76 -23.24
CA ILE A 459 23.55 5.93 -22.39
C ILE A 459 22.79 7.22 -22.79
N HIS A 460 21.53 7.05 -23.13
CA HIS A 460 20.66 8.14 -23.59
C HIS A 460 19.38 8.32 -22.76
N ALA A 461 19.05 7.34 -21.90
CA ALA A 461 17.93 7.44 -20.98
C ALA A 461 18.26 6.83 -19.61
N MET A 462 17.71 7.43 -18.55
CA MET A 462 17.80 6.93 -17.17
C MET A 462 16.41 6.75 -16.58
N VAL A 463 16.16 5.59 -15.99
CA VAL A 463 14.99 5.32 -15.14
C VAL A 463 15.42 5.44 -13.68
N VAL A 464 14.73 6.27 -12.91
CA VAL A 464 14.85 6.29 -11.44
C VAL A 464 13.77 5.39 -10.89
N ALA A 465 14.18 4.32 -10.19
CA ALA A 465 13.30 3.31 -9.62
C ALA A 465 13.65 3.01 -8.16
N SER A 466 12.76 2.38 -7.43
CA SER A 466 12.97 1.99 -6.05
C SER A 466 13.49 0.55 -5.94
N ALA A 467 14.55 0.34 -5.15
CA ALA A 467 15.04 -0.96 -4.72
C ALA A 467 14.39 -1.43 -3.41
N ALA A 468 13.41 -0.68 -2.88
CA ALA A 468 12.76 -1.04 -1.63
C ALA A 468 12.01 -2.36 -1.77
N PRO A 469 12.23 -3.31 -0.86
CA PRO A 469 11.52 -4.58 -0.89
C PRO A 469 10.01 -4.33 -0.80
N LEU A 470 9.23 -5.23 -1.40
CA LEU A 470 7.75 -5.17 -1.39
C LEU A 470 7.16 -3.97 -2.15
N GLY A 471 7.93 -3.24 -2.94
CA GLY A 471 7.43 -2.05 -3.62
C GLY A 471 6.84 -0.99 -2.68
N MET A 472 7.22 -1.00 -1.39
CA MET A 472 6.53 -0.22 -0.34
C MET A 472 6.68 1.28 -0.45
N VAL A 473 7.75 1.76 -1.09
CA VAL A 473 8.05 3.19 -1.16
C VAL A 473 8.90 3.51 -2.38
N PHE A 474 8.57 4.58 -3.08
CA PHE A 474 9.51 5.20 -4.01
C PHE A 474 10.54 6.01 -3.21
N SER A 475 10.08 7.01 -2.47
CA SER A 475 10.86 7.72 -1.47
C SER A 475 9.95 8.47 -0.49
N ALA A 476 10.20 8.31 0.81
CA ALA A 476 9.45 9.00 1.87
C ALA A 476 9.85 10.47 2.08
N GLY A 477 10.74 11.00 1.23
CA GLY A 477 11.20 12.39 1.31
C GLY A 477 12.50 12.58 2.07
N ALA A 478 12.76 13.80 2.55
CA ALA A 478 14.02 14.16 3.19
C ALA A 478 14.29 13.35 4.48
N ASP A 479 15.55 12.97 4.70
CA ASP A 479 15.99 12.44 5.99
C ASP A 479 16.05 13.56 7.04
N ILE A 480 14.91 13.76 7.73
CA ILE A 480 14.76 14.82 8.73
C ILE A 480 15.81 14.67 9.85
N LYS A 481 16.15 13.45 10.27
CA LYS A 481 17.15 13.21 11.31
C LYS A 481 18.57 13.63 10.88
N ALA A 482 18.91 13.42 9.61
CA ALA A 482 20.17 13.88 9.05
C ALA A 482 20.18 15.42 8.89
N CYS A 483 19.04 16.01 8.49
CA CYS A 483 18.90 17.44 8.33
C CYS A 483 19.04 18.20 9.66
N THR A 484 18.43 17.73 10.76
CA THR A 484 18.49 18.39 12.08
C THR A 484 19.87 18.38 12.74
N LYS A 485 20.81 17.57 12.23
CA LYS A 485 22.20 17.53 12.73
C LYS A 485 23.11 18.56 12.07
N ARG A 486 22.60 19.31 11.07
CA ARG A 486 23.38 20.29 10.32
C ARG A 486 23.14 21.69 10.87
N ASP A 487 24.17 22.54 10.78
CA ASP A 487 24.02 23.97 10.94
C ASP A 487 23.39 24.62 9.69
N GLU A 488 23.16 25.92 9.75
CA GLU A 488 22.54 26.66 8.64
C GLU A 488 23.37 26.56 7.34
N ALA A 489 24.69 26.62 7.45
CA ALA A 489 25.59 26.53 6.29
C ALA A 489 25.51 25.15 5.61
N GLY A 490 25.57 24.08 6.41
CA GLY A 490 25.45 22.71 5.89
C GLY A 490 24.06 22.37 5.36
N GLY A 491 23.02 22.99 5.92
CA GLY A 491 21.66 22.90 5.38
C GLY A 491 21.53 23.58 4.02
N ARG A 492 22.07 24.79 3.88
CA ARG A 492 22.11 25.53 2.61
C ARG A 492 22.90 24.79 1.54
N GLU A 493 24.07 24.27 1.85
CA GLU A 493 24.89 23.47 0.94
C GLU A 493 24.13 22.22 0.41
N LEU A 494 23.42 21.52 1.29
CA LEU A 494 22.61 20.37 0.88
C LEU A 494 21.54 20.76 -0.15
N ILE A 495 20.83 21.85 0.11
CA ILE A 495 19.77 22.35 -0.79
C ILE A 495 20.38 22.81 -2.12
N GLU A 496 21.50 23.54 -2.11
CA GLU A 496 22.19 23.99 -3.32
C GLU A 496 22.67 22.81 -4.17
N ASN A 497 23.28 21.80 -3.56
CA ASN A 497 23.74 20.59 -4.25
C ASN A 497 22.56 19.78 -4.84
N GLY A 498 21.47 19.66 -4.10
CA GLY A 498 20.25 19.02 -4.58
C GLY A 498 19.64 19.78 -5.77
N HIS A 499 19.51 21.09 -5.68
CA HIS A 499 19.01 21.91 -6.77
C HIS A 499 19.89 21.83 -8.02
N ALA A 500 21.22 21.87 -7.87
CA ALA A 500 22.15 21.74 -8.98
C ALA A 500 21.98 20.41 -9.71
N LEU A 501 21.91 19.30 -8.97
CA LEU A 501 21.70 17.97 -9.53
C LEU A 501 20.35 17.85 -10.25
N LEU A 502 19.26 18.18 -9.53
CA LEU A 502 17.91 18.01 -10.06
C LEU A 502 17.58 18.96 -11.23
N ARG A 503 18.33 20.07 -11.37
CA ARG A 503 18.22 20.95 -12.53
C ARG A 503 18.81 20.30 -13.77
N GLU A 504 19.93 19.60 -13.64
CA GLU A 504 20.57 18.90 -14.76
C GLU A 504 19.67 17.81 -15.34
N PHE A 505 18.88 17.12 -14.51
CA PHE A 505 17.90 16.14 -15.00
C PHE A 505 16.95 16.72 -16.05
N GLY A 506 16.56 17.98 -15.92
CA GLY A 506 15.69 18.66 -16.87
C GLY A 506 16.42 19.38 -18.02
N THR A 507 17.75 19.39 -18.08
CA THR A 507 18.51 20.22 -19.07
C THR A 507 19.58 19.47 -19.86
N GLU A 508 20.07 18.33 -19.38
CA GLU A 508 21.08 17.53 -20.06
C GLU A 508 20.47 16.53 -21.04
N GLY A 509 21.30 15.98 -21.95
CA GLY A 509 20.87 15.16 -23.09
C GLY A 509 20.31 13.78 -22.73
N ILE A 510 20.50 13.30 -21.50
CA ILE A 510 19.94 12.02 -21.05
C ILE A 510 18.48 12.24 -20.66
N ALA A 511 17.55 11.50 -21.28
CA ALA A 511 16.14 11.52 -20.90
C ALA A 511 15.93 10.83 -19.55
N THR A 512 15.12 11.42 -18.65
CA THR A 512 14.91 10.91 -17.30
C THR A 512 13.46 10.54 -17.05
N ILE A 513 13.23 9.36 -16.44
CA ILE A 513 11.91 8.82 -16.13
C ILE A 513 11.88 8.41 -14.65
N ALA A 514 10.92 8.91 -13.90
CA ALA A 514 10.61 8.37 -12.56
C ALA A 514 9.58 7.25 -12.70
N ALA A 515 9.94 6.03 -12.27
CA ALA A 515 9.05 4.89 -12.13
C ALA A 515 8.55 4.83 -10.69
N VAL A 516 7.40 5.45 -10.44
CA VAL A 516 6.88 5.65 -9.09
C VAL A 516 5.97 4.49 -8.71
N ASN A 517 6.50 3.57 -7.91
CA ASN A 517 5.84 2.33 -7.52
C ASN A 517 4.94 2.45 -6.28
N SER A 518 5.06 3.51 -5.49
CA SER A 518 4.34 3.71 -4.23
C SER A 518 4.52 5.13 -3.72
N LEU A 519 4.67 5.33 -2.41
CA LEU A 519 4.79 6.64 -1.76
C LEU A 519 5.95 7.48 -2.33
N ALA A 520 5.62 8.66 -2.87
CA ALA A 520 6.56 9.68 -3.30
C ALA A 520 6.24 10.98 -2.54
N PHE A 521 6.89 11.21 -1.39
CA PHE A 521 6.60 12.33 -0.52
C PHE A 521 7.75 13.32 -0.43
N GLY A 522 7.43 14.61 -0.28
CA GLY A 522 8.42 15.68 -0.08
C GLY A 522 9.55 15.60 -1.10
N GLY A 523 10.80 15.53 -0.64
CA GLY A 523 11.98 15.38 -1.50
C GLY A 523 11.90 14.23 -2.50
N GLY A 524 11.17 13.14 -2.20
CA GLY A 524 10.92 12.05 -3.14
C GLY A 524 9.97 12.45 -4.27
N CYS A 525 8.92 13.19 -3.96
CA CYS A 525 8.03 13.80 -4.95
C CYS A 525 8.79 14.83 -5.79
N GLU A 526 9.66 15.63 -5.18
CA GLU A 526 10.51 16.62 -5.84
C GLU A 526 11.52 15.96 -6.80
N LEU A 527 12.10 14.82 -6.42
CA LEU A 527 12.95 14.01 -7.30
C LEU A 527 12.15 13.47 -8.51
N ALA A 528 10.95 12.94 -8.27
CA ALA A 528 10.08 12.49 -9.35
C ALA A 528 9.71 13.64 -10.31
N MET A 529 9.36 14.82 -9.77
CA MET A 529 9.07 16.02 -10.56
C MET A 529 10.28 16.58 -11.32
N ALA A 530 11.50 16.29 -10.88
CA ALA A 530 12.71 16.71 -11.56
C ALA A 530 13.03 15.86 -12.79
N CYS A 531 12.53 14.64 -12.86
CA CYS A 531 12.59 13.81 -14.05
C CYS A 531 11.71 14.40 -15.17
N ASP A 532 12.08 14.14 -16.43
CA ASP A 532 11.31 14.61 -17.60
C ASP A 532 9.90 14.02 -17.60
N MET A 533 9.79 12.74 -17.23
CA MET A 533 8.52 12.02 -17.20
C MET A 533 8.34 11.24 -15.91
N ARG A 534 7.08 11.02 -15.53
CA ARG A 534 6.64 10.22 -14.36
C ARG A 534 5.65 9.19 -14.83
N ILE A 535 5.97 7.91 -14.58
CA ILE A 535 5.07 6.78 -14.77
C ILE A 535 4.75 6.27 -13.38
N ALA A 536 3.48 6.18 -13.04
CA ALA A 536 3.04 5.75 -11.71
C ALA A 536 2.31 4.41 -11.77
N ALA A 537 2.54 3.58 -10.77
CA ALA A 537 1.67 2.47 -10.44
C ALA A 537 0.32 2.97 -9.91
N GLU A 538 -0.75 2.20 -10.08
CA GLU A 538 -2.09 2.53 -9.56
C GLU A 538 -2.10 2.72 -8.05
N SER A 539 -1.28 1.97 -7.32
CA SER A 539 -1.11 2.12 -5.86
C SER A 539 -0.17 3.26 -5.44
N ALA A 540 0.37 4.07 -6.37
CA ALA A 540 1.25 5.16 -6.00
C ALA A 540 0.49 6.33 -5.37
N VAL A 541 1.21 7.05 -4.49
CA VAL A 541 0.67 8.21 -3.77
C VAL A 541 1.72 9.31 -3.76
N PHE A 542 1.30 10.54 -4.06
CA PHE A 542 2.16 11.72 -4.14
C PHE A 542 1.80 12.75 -3.08
N GLY A 543 2.77 13.45 -2.53
CA GLY A 543 2.48 14.51 -1.56
C GLY A 543 3.65 15.42 -1.25
N GLN A 544 3.32 16.61 -0.75
CA GLN A 544 4.28 17.61 -0.24
C GLN A 544 3.92 17.95 1.21
N PRO A 545 4.25 17.06 2.17
CA PRO A 545 3.78 17.18 3.56
C PRO A 545 4.65 18.10 4.41
N GLU A 546 5.58 18.87 3.84
CA GLU A 546 6.56 19.70 4.54
C GLU A 546 5.92 20.71 5.49
N VAL A 547 4.76 21.25 5.13
CA VAL A 547 4.01 22.20 5.97
C VAL A 547 3.62 21.61 7.32
N LYS A 548 3.38 20.29 7.39
CA LYS A 548 3.09 19.57 8.64
C LYS A 548 4.29 19.51 9.60
N LEU A 549 5.48 19.82 9.09
CA LEU A 549 6.73 19.94 9.86
C LEU A 549 7.13 21.40 10.09
N GLY A 550 6.31 22.39 9.67
CA GLY A 550 6.61 23.83 9.77
C GLY A 550 7.67 24.31 8.78
N ILE A 551 7.92 23.57 7.68
CA ILE A 551 8.87 23.92 6.62
C ILE A 551 8.18 23.92 5.26
N ILE A 552 8.92 24.29 4.21
CA ILE A 552 8.44 24.26 2.82
C ILE A 552 9.24 23.22 2.02
N PRO A 553 8.74 22.75 0.84
CA PRO A 553 9.51 21.93 -0.09
C PRO A 553 10.86 22.58 -0.43
N GLY A 554 11.95 21.80 -0.32
CA GLY A 554 13.32 22.33 -0.38
C GLY A 554 14.08 22.00 -1.66
N PHE A 555 13.62 21.03 -2.48
CA PHE A 555 14.29 20.61 -3.71
C PHE A 555 13.54 21.03 -4.99
N GLY A 556 12.73 22.08 -4.91
CA GLY A 556 12.08 22.73 -6.05
C GLY A 556 10.59 22.40 -6.21
N GLY A 557 9.94 21.76 -5.23
CA GLY A 557 8.52 21.46 -5.24
C GLY A 557 7.65 22.69 -5.40
N THR A 558 7.97 23.79 -4.69
CA THR A 558 7.26 25.06 -4.83
C THR A 558 7.35 25.67 -6.24
N GLN A 559 8.28 25.21 -7.08
CA GLN A 559 8.51 25.72 -8.44
C GLN A 559 8.06 24.73 -9.52
N ARG A 560 8.33 23.42 -9.36
CA ARG A 560 7.98 22.41 -10.36
C ARG A 560 6.50 22.06 -10.29
N LEU A 561 5.94 21.86 -9.08
CA LEU A 561 4.56 21.47 -8.92
C LEU A 561 3.58 22.45 -9.60
N PRO A 562 3.66 23.79 -9.41
CA PRO A 562 2.75 24.71 -10.10
C PRO A 562 2.84 24.70 -11.62
N ARG A 563 3.99 24.32 -12.16
CA ARG A 563 4.19 24.19 -13.61
C ARG A 563 3.59 22.91 -14.19
N LEU A 564 3.40 21.89 -13.36
CA LEU A 564 2.79 20.62 -13.76
C LEU A 564 1.28 20.64 -13.57
N VAL A 565 0.79 21.03 -12.40
CA VAL A 565 -0.62 20.88 -12.01
C VAL A 565 -1.40 22.21 -11.95
N GLY A 566 -0.75 23.31 -12.30
CA GLY A 566 -1.31 24.65 -12.15
C GLY A 566 -1.15 25.23 -10.73
N PRO A 567 -1.21 26.57 -10.59
CA PRO A 567 -0.87 27.25 -9.34
C PRO A 567 -1.84 26.96 -8.20
N GLN A 568 -3.15 26.82 -8.46
CA GLN A 568 -4.15 26.60 -7.42
C GLN A 568 -3.99 25.22 -6.78
N LYS A 569 -3.90 24.16 -7.59
CA LYS A 569 -3.73 22.79 -7.06
C LYS A 569 -2.38 22.63 -6.37
N ALA A 570 -1.33 23.25 -6.87
CA ALA A 570 -0.02 23.25 -6.23
C ALA A 570 -0.05 23.95 -4.86
N LEU A 571 -0.75 25.09 -4.71
CA LEU A 571 -0.93 25.75 -3.42
C LEU A 571 -1.70 24.86 -2.45
N GLU A 572 -2.78 24.23 -2.88
CA GLU A 572 -3.53 23.27 -2.08
C GLU A 572 -2.61 22.16 -1.55
N MET A 573 -1.89 21.45 -2.42
CA MET A 573 -1.00 20.36 -2.03
C MET A 573 0.12 20.82 -1.09
N ASN A 574 0.74 21.98 -1.35
CA ASN A 574 1.84 22.48 -0.53
C ASN A 574 1.37 23.07 0.82
N MET A 575 0.18 23.69 0.89
CA MET A 575 -0.31 24.35 2.11
C MET A 575 -1.07 23.40 3.03
N VAL A 576 -1.68 22.38 2.47
CA VAL A 576 -2.42 21.34 3.20
C VAL A 576 -1.50 20.18 3.57
N GLY A 577 -0.64 19.76 2.65
CA GLY A 577 0.30 18.67 2.82
C GLY A 577 -0.37 17.29 2.82
N ASP A 578 -1.61 17.18 2.32
CA ASP A 578 -2.26 15.88 2.17
C ASP A 578 -1.83 15.20 0.88
N PRO A 579 -1.74 13.87 0.88
CA PRO A 579 -1.39 13.13 -0.31
C PRO A 579 -2.53 13.09 -1.34
N VAL A 580 -2.14 12.94 -2.60
CA VAL A 580 -3.04 12.65 -3.73
C VAL A 580 -2.77 11.23 -4.23
N THR A 581 -3.82 10.52 -4.62
CA THR A 581 -3.70 9.18 -5.23
C THR A 581 -3.06 9.25 -6.62
N ALA A 582 -2.61 8.12 -7.15
CA ALA A 582 -2.07 8.05 -8.50
C ALA A 582 -3.10 8.45 -9.57
N GLY A 583 -4.37 8.09 -9.38
CA GLY A 583 -5.47 8.49 -10.26
C GLY A 583 -5.64 10.01 -10.30
N GLU A 584 -5.75 10.66 -9.14
CA GLU A 584 -5.82 12.12 -9.05
C GLU A 584 -4.56 12.78 -9.62
N ALA A 585 -3.38 12.23 -9.32
CA ALA A 585 -2.10 12.74 -9.83
C ALA A 585 -2.04 12.70 -11.37
N TYR A 586 -2.63 11.68 -11.99
CA TYR A 586 -2.77 11.59 -13.45
C TYR A 586 -3.75 12.62 -14.00
N GLU A 587 -4.92 12.79 -13.39
CA GLU A 587 -5.95 13.74 -13.79
C GLU A 587 -5.47 15.20 -13.74
N ILE A 588 -4.72 15.57 -12.70
CA ILE A 588 -4.18 16.92 -12.54
C ILE A 588 -2.90 17.18 -13.36
N GLY A 589 -2.39 16.19 -14.10
CA GLY A 589 -1.21 16.30 -14.95
C GLY A 589 0.13 16.20 -14.21
N LEU A 590 0.14 15.76 -12.94
CA LEU A 590 1.37 15.45 -12.22
C LEU A 590 2.09 14.23 -12.79
N VAL A 591 1.34 13.23 -13.26
CA VAL A 591 1.82 11.97 -13.79
C VAL A 591 1.50 11.88 -15.30
N ASN A 592 2.44 11.36 -16.10
CA ASN A 592 2.27 11.21 -17.54
C ASN A 592 1.51 9.93 -17.93
N TYR A 593 1.73 8.83 -17.18
CA TYR A 593 1.12 7.53 -17.41
C TYR A 593 0.78 6.87 -16.07
N LEU A 594 -0.42 6.30 -15.99
CA LEU A 594 -0.90 5.47 -14.88
C LEU A 594 -1.01 4.05 -15.42
N VAL A 595 -0.44 3.08 -14.70
CA VAL A 595 -0.38 1.68 -15.12
C VAL A 595 -0.58 0.74 -13.93
N PRO A 596 -1.08 -0.49 -14.15
CA PRO A 596 -1.10 -1.51 -13.11
C PRO A 596 0.28 -1.71 -12.48
N ASP A 597 0.34 -1.98 -11.19
CA ASP A 597 1.59 -2.08 -10.42
C ASP A 597 2.62 -3.02 -11.06
N HIS A 598 2.18 -4.19 -11.50
CA HIS A 598 3.03 -5.20 -12.13
C HIS A 598 3.53 -4.83 -13.55
N GLU A 599 2.99 -3.78 -14.16
CA GLU A 599 3.38 -3.27 -15.48
C GLU A 599 4.30 -2.05 -15.41
N LEU A 600 4.45 -1.44 -14.23
CA LEU A 600 5.19 -0.20 -14.05
C LEU A 600 6.60 -0.26 -14.62
N PHE A 601 7.35 -1.28 -14.21
CA PHE A 601 8.77 -1.38 -14.56
C PHE A 601 8.98 -1.61 -16.06
N ASP A 602 8.18 -2.48 -16.67
CA ASP A 602 8.23 -2.74 -18.10
C ASP A 602 7.85 -1.53 -18.93
N THR A 603 6.80 -0.81 -18.50
CA THR A 603 6.36 0.41 -19.17
C THR A 603 7.45 1.48 -19.09
N ALA A 604 8.07 1.65 -17.92
CA ALA A 604 9.16 2.60 -17.75
C ALA A 604 10.38 2.24 -18.64
N LEU A 605 10.79 0.97 -18.67
CA LEU A 605 11.88 0.49 -19.52
C LEU A 605 11.56 0.62 -21.02
N SER A 606 10.34 0.27 -21.42
CA SER A 606 9.90 0.40 -22.81
C SER A 606 9.92 1.85 -23.26
N PHE A 607 9.45 2.75 -22.40
CA PHE A 607 9.47 4.18 -22.68
C PHE A 607 10.89 4.75 -22.70
N ALA A 608 11.76 4.33 -21.78
CA ALA A 608 13.17 4.71 -21.76
C ALA A 608 13.89 4.28 -23.05
N ARG A 609 13.67 3.04 -23.52
CA ARG A 609 14.23 2.57 -24.80
C ARG A 609 13.73 3.40 -25.98
N LYS A 610 12.44 3.79 -25.97
CA LYS A 610 11.88 4.66 -27.01
C LYS A 610 12.55 6.03 -27.04
N LEU A 611 12.81 6.63 -25.87
CA LEU A 611 13.52 7.91 -25.76
C LEU A 611 14.99 7.77 -26.10
N ALA A 612 15.67 6.72 -25.63
CA ALA A 612 17.07 6.44 -25.96
C ALA A 612 17.28 6.20 -27.47
N GLY A 613 16.27 5.75 -28.18
CA GLY A 613 16.28 5.58 -29.64
C GLY A 613 16.07 6.88 -30.45
N GLN A 614 15.93 8.05 -29.81
CA GLN A 614 15.80 9.36 -30.49
C GLN A 614 17.17 10.04 -30.61
N ALA A 615 17.25 11.06 -31.49
CA ALA A 615 18.46 11.84 -31.67
C ALA A 615 18.86 12.60 -30.40
N PRO A 616 20.03 12.30 -29.78
CA PRO A 616 20.41 12.84 -28.46
C PRO A 616 20.45 14.37 -28.43
N ILE A 617 21.01 15.00 -29.48
CA ILE A 617 21.08 16.48 -29.57
C ILE A 617 19.68 17.10 -29.61
N ALA A 618 18.75 16.48 -30.34
CA ALA A 618 17.38 16.99 -30.40
C ALA A 618 16.69 16.89 -29.01
N ILE A 619 16.84 15.77 -28.31
CA ILE A 619 16.33 15.60 -26.91
C ILE A 619 16.91 16.69 -26.00
N GLU A 620 18.21 16.91 -26.05
CA GLU A 620 18.88 17.92 -25.22
C GLU A 620 18.34 19.32 -25.50
N GLN A 621 18.22 19.70 -26.76
CA GLN A 621 17.72 21.03 -27.13
C GLN A 621 16.24 21.19 -26.74
N ILE A 622 15.39 20.20 -26.95
CA ILE A 622 13.98 20.20 -26.50
C ILE A 622 13.90 20.45 -24.99
N LYS A 623 14.68 19.73 -24.19
CA LYS A 623 14.71 19.89 -22.72
C LYS A 623 15.13 21.31 -22.33
N LYS A 624 16.17 21.84 -22.92
CA LYS A 624 16.70 23.20 -22.65
C LYS A 624 15.71 24.32 -22.95
N VAL A 625 14.93 24.19 -24.01
CA VAL A 625 14.03 25.29 -24.45
C VAL A 625 12.64 25.19 -23.83
N SER A 626 12.14 23.98 -23.55
CA SER A 626 10.77 23.76 -23.06
C SER A 626 10.51 24.29 -21.63
N HIS A 627 11.55 24.57 -20.85
CA HIS A 627 11.42 25.05 -19.46
C HIS A 627 11.47 26.57 -19.31
N LYS A 628 11.38 27.35 -20.41
CA LYS A 628 11.33 28.81 -20.36
C LYS A 628 9.96 29.29 -19.89
N GLY A 629 9.95 30.25 -18.97
CA GLY A 629 8.70 30.77 -18.39
C GLY A 629 7.98 31.79 -19.27
N ASP A 630 8.74 32.59 -20.02
CA ASP A 630 8.24 33.60 -20.93
C ASP A 630 8.27 33.09 -22.38
N ILE A 631 7.18 33.31 -23.13
CA ILE A 631 7.05 32.77 -24.49
C ILE A 631 8.04 33.40 -25.47
N ASP A 632 8.31 34.69 -25.36
CA ASP A 632 9.23 35.38 -26.26
C ASP A 632 10.67 34.95 -25.98
N GLU A 633 11.06 34.82 -24.70
CA GLU A 633 12.33 34.23 -24.30
C GLU A 633 12.44 32.77 -24.76
N GLY A 634 11.33 32.01 -24.65
CA GLY A 634 11.23 30.63 -25.12
C GLY A 634 11.45 30.50 -26.61
N ILE A 635 10.81 31.35 -27.43
CA ILE A 635 10.96 31.38 -28.90
C ILE A 635 12.40 31.74 -29.30
N GLU A 636 13.04 32.69 -28.62
CA GLU A 636 14.45 33.02 -28.91
C GLU A 636 15.38 31.85 -28.57
N ALA A 637 15.15 31.17 -27.46
CA ALA A 637 15.87 29.93 -27.10
C ALA A 637 15.63 28.81 -28.12
N GLU A 638 14.38 28.63 -28.58
CA GLU A 638 14.00 27.65 -29.60
C GLU A 638 14.73 27.86 -30.93
N LYS A 639 14.84 29.10 -31.40
CA LYS A 639 15.61 29.43 -32.62
C LYS A 639 17.06 28.95 -32.50
N ALA A 640 17.70 29.18 -31.35
CA ALA A 640 19.07 28.75 -31.12
C ALA A 640 19.16 27.20 -30.99
N GLY A 641 18.22 26.58 -30.27
CA GLY A 641 18.16 25.14 -30.13
C GLY A 641 17.86 24.42 -31.43
N PHE A 642 16.92 24.95 -32.25
CA PHE A 642 16.66 24.43 -33.59
C PHE A 642 17.90 24.47 -34.48
N ALA A 643 18.63 25.62 -34.50
CA ALA A 643 19.85 25.72 -35.26
C ALA A 643 20.91 24.69 -34.82
N ALA A 644 21.11 24.53 -33.50
CA ALA A 644 22.04 23.55 -32.98
C ALA A 644 21.67 22.11 -33.36
N ALA A 645 20.39 21.75 -33.30
CA ALA A 645 19.93 20.43 -33.73
C ALA A 645 19.97 20.25 -35.26
N PHE A 646 19.48 21.23 -36.04
CA PHE A 646 19.33 21.11 -37.48
C PHE A 646 20.67 21.01 -38.24
N PHE A 647 21.72 21.65 -37.75
CA PHE A 647 23.06 21.60 -38.34
C PHE A 647 23.95 20.47 -37.82
N SER A 648 23.43 19.61 -36.94
CA SER A 648 24.12 18.43 -36.42
C SER A 648 24.29 17.33 -37.47
N GLU A 649 25.23 16.40 -37.26
CA GLU A 649 25.34 15.19 -38.06
C GLU A 649 24.13 14.29 -37.90
N ASP A 650 23.52 14.26 -36.71
CA ASP A 650 22.29 13.50 -36.42
C ASP A 650 21.10 14.01 -37.24
N ALA A 651 20.96 15.31 -37.47
CA ALA A 651 19.90 15.84 -38.35
C ALA A 651 20.11 15.42 -39.81
N LYS A 652 21.33 15.45 -40.28
CA LYS A 652 21.67 14.96 -41.64
C LYS A 652 21.36 13.47 -41.79
N GLU A 653 21.75 12.67 -40.81
CA GLU A 653 21.44 11.25 -40.75
C GLU A 653 19.92 11.00 -40.70
N GLY A 654 19.20 11.69 -39.80
CA GLY A 654 17.75 11.54 -39.65
C GLY A 654 16.98 11.88 -40.91
N ILE A 655 17.30 13.03 -41.55
CA ILE A 655 16.71 13.46 -42.81
C ILE A 655 17.05 12.44 -43.92
N GLY A 656 18.32 12.03 -44.02
CA GLY A 656 18.76 11.04 -45.00
C GLY A 656 18.10 9.68 -44.82
N ALA A 657 17.95 9.22 -43.58
CA ALA A 657 17.27 8.00 -43.24
C ALA A 657 15.76 8.04 -43.58
N PHE A 658 15.09 9.17 -43.27
CA PHE A 658 13.69 9.40 -43.60
C PHE A 658 13.46 9.34 -45.13
N LEU A 659 14.26 10.07 -45.90
CA LEU A 659 14.17 10.08 -47.37
C LEU A 659 14.51 8.70 -47.95
N GLY A 660 15.49 8.00 -47.38
CA GLY A 660 15.92 6.67 -47.77
C GLY A 660 15.05 5.52 -47.26
N LYS A 661 13.98 5.80 -46.45
CA LYS A 661 13.08 4.82 -45.83
C LYS A 661 13.82 3.76 -45.03
N ARG A 662 14.83 4.13 -44.24
CA ARG A 662 15.62 3.28 -43.37
C ARG A 662 15.62 3.81 -41.94
N THR A 663 16.00 2.97 -40.98
CA THR A 663 16.19 3.38 -39.60
C THR A 663 17.44 4.27 -39.48
N PRO A 664 17.36 5.42 -38.78
CA PRO A 664 18.52 6.28 -38.54
C PRO A 664 19.49 5.63 -37.52
N LYS A 665 20.76 6.07 -37.61
CA LYS A 665 21.83 5.67 -36.66
C LYS A 665 22.43 6.94 -36.06
N TRP A 666 21.97 7.29 -34.89
CA TRP A 666 22.39 8.49 -34.19
C TRP A 666 23.83 8.39 -33.68
N GLN A 667 24.56 9.50 -33.72
CA GLN A 667 25.96 9.61 -33.29
C GLN A 667 26.15 10.61 -32.13
N GLY A 668 25.13 11.39 -31.79
CA GLY A 668 25.21 12.45 -30.80
C GLY A 668 26.11 13.62 -31.19
N LYS A 669 26.22 13.90 -32.48
CA LYS A 669 27.17 14.91 -33.05
C LYS A 669 26.48 15.87 -33.99
#